data_05b460bf4a6ad07e02c8fcb76be31385
#
_entry.id   05b460bf4a6ad07e02c8fcb76be31385
#
_cell.length_a   1.000
_cell.length_b   1.000
_cell.length_c   1.000
_cell.angle_alpha   90.00
_cell.angle_beta   90.00
_cell.angle_gamma   90.00
#
_symmetry.space_group_name_H-M   'P 1'
#
loop_
_entity.id
_entity.type
_entity.pdbx_description
1 polymer ?
#
loop_
_entity_poly.entity_id
_entity_poly.type
_entity_poly.pdbx_seq_one_letter_code
_entity_poly.pdbx_strand_id
1 'polypeptide(L)'
;MNLFRLVPIFLLAAGTAFAQTPAASPADDSKPTPPQVNKSFDLSAMDKTADPCTDFYQYACGNWVKSNPIPADQVRWARSFSLLRERNRFLLWQELDAAAKDPKTPLQKQYGDFYAACMDTATVEEKGLAPIKPAWGEIADLPSAKQLPGLLSKLENIGTPDGFFEFGVDQDEKDSTQQIAEIYQGGLSLPDRDYYIVDSPRFKTIRAEYIEHKKKMFTLAGDTPEQAATEAAAVMEIETAMAKTSTSRTDLRQPENRYHIYTLVDFEKMTPAIDWNTYFHTIGIGHFDTLNVATPDFFKALNSMVQSEPIDSWKSYLRWHVLHGQAQELSKAFFDENFDFFGRTLQGQKEPEARWKQCSTMTDRALGEAVGQDWVKQNFPPEAKNSMDKLVAALEKSLGDDIKALPWMSDETKKAAEEKLSMIRNKIGYPEKWRDYSSVKVRRTDLIGNTHASAVYERDYNFAKLGKPVDEKEWGMTPPTVNAYYSPSFNDINFPAGILQPPFFDFKVDPAVNFGGIGVVIGHEMTHGFDDQGSKFDGKGDLREWQTPADRKAFTERTDCVAKEYDGFEAAPAHGDVAEQKLNGKLTLGENTADNGGLRIAYMALLDTLAAQGNSIDEKIDGYTEAQRYFIGFAQVWCQNQTEQSARQSALVDPHSPGKWRVNGSVQNFDAFGKAFGCKQGQPMYPVNSCRVW
;
A
#
# COMPACT_ATOMS: atom_id res chain seq x y z
N MET A 1 -65.57 -58.06 29.91
CA MET A 1 -65.43 -58.05 28.46
C MET A 1 -65.02 -56.64 28.08
N ASN A 2 -63.92 -56.54 27.47
CA ASN A 2 -63.22 -55.50 26.81
C ASN A 2 -61.87 -55.14 27.45
N LEU A 3 -60.84 -55.64 26.78
CA LEU A 3 -59.45 -55.41 27.00
C LEU A 3 -59.06 -53.96 26.61
N PHE A 4 -58.40 -53.22 27.52
CA PHE A 4 -57.61 -52.05 27.15
C PHE A 4 -56.15 -52.46 27.05
N ARG A 5 -55.58 -52.33 25.82
CA ARG A 5 -54.13 -52.46 25.56
C ARG A 5 -53.45 -51.16 25.91
N LEU A 6 -52.49 -51.19 26.80
CA LEU A 6 -51.54 -50.11 27.06
C LEU A 6 -50.43 -50.10 25.99
N VAL A 7 -50.24 -48.94 25.34
CA VAL A 7 -49.14 -48.65 24.40
C VAL A 7 -48.11 -47.82 25.19
N PRO A 8 -46.84 -48.20 25.22
CA PRO A 8 -45.80 -47.39 25.91
C PRO A 8 -45.38 -46.24 24.93
N ILE A 9 -45.46 -45.02 25.45
CA ILE A 9 -44.93 -43.83 24.79
C ILE A 9 -43.41 -43.82 25.05
N PHE A 10 -42.63 -43.99 23.95
CA PHE A 10 -41.18 -43.67 23.93
C PHE A 10 -41.01 -42.17 23.79
N LEU A 11 -40.50 -41.51 24.82
CA LEU A 11 -39.93 -40.16 24.71
C LEU A 11 -38.61 -40.25 23.97
N LEU A 12 -38.57 -39.76 22.71
CA LEU A 12 -37.35 -39.43 22.03
C LEU A 12 -36.82 -38.12 22.61
N ALA A 13 -35.73 -38.16 23.36
CA ALA A 13 -34.94 -37.02 23.69
C ALA A 13 -34.13 -36.61 22.42
N ALA A 14 -34.54 -35.52 21.78
CA ALA A 14 -33.76 -34.90 20.71
C ALA A 14 -32.54 -34.21 21.35
N GLY A 15 -31.41 -34.90 21.32
CA GLY A 15 -30.11 -34.28 21.59
C GLY A 15 -29.74 -33.33 20.48
N THR A 16 -29.73 -32.03 20.76
CA THR A 16 -29.15 -31.02 19.89
C THR A 16 -27.66 -31.26 19.86
N ALA A 17 -27.14 -31.93 18.85
CA ALA A 17 -25.74 -31.98 18.54
C ALA A 17 -25.33 -30.55 18.08
N PHE A 18 -24.63 -29.81 18.90
CA PHE A 18 -23.85 -28.69 18.47
C PHE A 18 -22.82 -29.20 17.45
N ALA A 19 -23.00 -28.86 16.20
CA ALA A 19 -21.97 -29.07 15.19
C ALA A 19 -20.75 -28.23 15.59
N GLN A 20 -19.71 -28.89 16.09
CA GLN A 20 -18.38 -28.29 16.19
C GLN A 20 -17.94 -27.94 14.78
N THR A 21 -17.75 -26.66 14.52
CA THR A 21 -17.04 -26.18 13.35
C THR A 21 -15.70 -26.93 13.30
N PRO A 22 -15.31 -27.52 12.16
CA PRO A 22 -14.02 -28.18 12.07
C PRO A 22 -12.93 -27.16 12.37
N ALA A 23 -12.05 -27.50 13.31
CA ALA A 23 -10.84 -26.76 13.55
C ALA A 23 -10.09 -26.58 12.22
N ALA A 24 -9.66 -25.36 11.91
CA ALA A 24 -8.85 -25.07 10.74
C ALA A 24 -7.67 -26.05 10.69
N SER A 25 -7.48 -26.71 9.56
CA SER A 25 -6.32 -27.57 9.34
C SER A 25 -5.06 -26.79 9.62
N PRO A 26 -4.02 -27.40 10.24
CA PRO A 26 -2.72 -26.72 10.39
C PRO A 26 -2.26 -26.28 9.02
N ALA A 27 -1.72 -25.05 8.92
CA ALA A 27 -1.10 -24.55 7.70
C ALA A 27 -0.12 -25.60 7.18
N ASP A 28 -0.30 -25.97 5.92
CA ASP A 28 0.48 -27.04 5.28
C ASP A 28 1.96 -26.62 5.23
N ASP A 29 2.80 -27.28 6.03
CA ASP A 29 4.25 -27.12 6.06
C ASP A 29 4.95 -27.79 4.85
N SER A 30 4.20 -28.13 3.80
CA SER A 30 4.76 -28.66 2.56
C SER A 30 5.72 -27.65 1.93
N LYS A 31 6.80 -28.15 1.33
CA LYS A 31 7.75 -27.30 0.59
C LYS A 31 7.01 -26.46 -0.45
N PRO A 32 7.24 -25.15 -0.49
CA PRO A 32 6.62 -24.29 -1.49
C PRO A 32 6.86 -24.80 -2.90
N THR A 33 5.84 -24.77 -3.72
CA THR A 33 5.94 -25.10 -5.15
C THR A 33 6.17 -23.84 -5.97
N PRO A 34 7.03 -23.89 -7.02
CA PRO A 34 7.22 -22.75 -7.89
C PRO A 34 5.91 -22.30 -8.51
N PRO A 35 5.52 -21.02 -8.39
CA PRO A 35 4.33 -20.51 -9.08
C PRO A 35 4.54 -20.54 -10.60
N GLN A 36 3.41 -20.62 -11.33
CA GLN A 36 3.45 -20.58 -12.79
C GLN A 36 3.93 -19.21 -13.27
N VAL A 37 4.73 -19.21 -14.33
CA VAL A 37 5.14 -17.96 -15.01
C VAL A 37 4.05 -17.58 -16.01
N ASN A 38 3.53 -16.37 -15.89
CA ASN A 38 2.54 -15.84 -16.83
C ASN A 38 3.17 -15.50 -18.18
N LYS A 39 2.38 -15.69 -19.24
CA LYS A 39 2.69 -15.12 -20.55
C LYS A 39 2.49 -13.59 -20.50
N SER A 40 3.35 -12.85 -21.15
CA SER A 40 3.21 -11.39 -21.26
C SER A 40 1.95 -11.01 -22.06
N PHE A 41 1.62 -11.76 -23.10
CA PHE A 41 0.39 -11.65 -23.87
C PHE A 41 -0.35 -13.00 -23.92
N ASP A 42 -1.63 -13.01 -23.54
CA ASP A 42 -2.40 -14.24 -23.39
C ASP A 42 -3.77 -14.17 -24.05
N LEU A 43 -3.90 -14.77 -25.23
CA LEU A 43 -5.16 -14.84 -25.96
C LEU A 43 -6.24 -15.67 -25.23
N SER A 44 -5.85 -16.57 -24.35
CA SER A 44 -6.79 -17.40 -23.58
C SER A 44 -7.46 -16.64 -22.43
N ALA A 45 -6.85 -15.54 -21.98
CA ALA A 45 -7.41 -14.65 -20.96
C ALA A 45 -8.65 -13.87 -21.46
N MET A 46 -8.79 -13.73 -22.78
CA MET A 46 -9.79 -12.88 -23.43
C MET A 46 -11.15 -13.56 -23.51
N ASP A 47 -12.23 -12.82 -23.25
CA ASP A 47 -13.60 -13.17 -23.61
C ASP A 47 -13.98 -12.53 -24.95
N LYS A 48 -13.76 -13.27 -26.04
CA LYS A 48 -14.06 -12.80 -27.39
C LYS A 48 -15.55 -12.65 -27.71
N THR A 49 -16.44 -13.04 -26.79
CA THR A 49 -17.90 -12.85 -26.93
C THR A 49 -18.33 -11.46 -26.43
N ALA A 50 -17.52 -10.79 -25.64
CA ALA A 50 -17.76 -9.43 -25.20
C ALA A 50 -17.43 -8.44 -26.32
N ASP A 51 -18.19 -7.34 -26.40
CA ASP A 51 -17.89 -6.24 -27.32
C ASP A 51 -16.85 -5.28 -26.69
N PRO A 52 -15.64 -5.14 -27.27
CA PRO A 52 -14.60 -4.28 -26.76
C PRO A 52 -15.01 -2.79 -26.67
N CYS A 53 -16.00 -2.38 -27.47
CA CYS A 53 -16.52 -1.01 -27.47
C CYS A 53 -17.54 -0.74 -26.34
N THR A 54 -18.00 -1.79 -25.67
CA THR A 54 -18.95 -1.72 -24.55
C THR A 54 -18.27 -1.95 -23.20
N ASP A 55 -17.42 -2.98 -23.06
CA ASP A 55 -16.65 -3.28 -21.85
C ASP A 55 -15.31 -3.93 -22.26
N PHE A 56 -14.28 -3.10 -22.40
CA PHE A 56 -12.98 -3.57 -22.84
C PHE A 56 -12.28 -4.44 -21.81
N TYR A 57 -12.48 -4.17 -20.53
CA TYR A 57 -11.95 -5.02 -19.46
C TYR A 57 -12.51 -6.44 -19.55
N GLN A 58 -13.84 -6.58 -19.74
CA GLN A 58 -14.46 -7.90 -19.95
C GLN A 58 -13.90 -8.59 -21.21
N TYR A 59 -13.72 -7.86 -22.32
CA TYR A 59 -13.15 -8.41 -23.53
C TYR A 59 -11.72 -8.95 -23.32
N ALA A 60 -10.85 -8.19 -22.66
CA ALA A 60 -9.43 -8.53 -22.51
C ALA A 60 -9.17 -9.53 -21.35
N CYS A 61 -9.99 -9.51 -20.29
CA CYS A 61 -9.79 -10.21 -19.02
C CYS A 61 -10.82 -11.28 -18.68
N GLY A 62 -11.97 -11.32 -19.36
CA GLY A 62 -13.17 -12.07 -18.87
C GLY A 62 -12.94 -13.54 -18.61
N ASN A 63 -12.22 -14.26 -19.47
CA ASN A 63 -11.91 -15.67 -19.26
C ASN A 63 -10.89 -15.88 -18.13
N TRP A 64 -9.91 -14.97 -18.00
CA TRP A 64 -8.96 -15.05 -16.91
C TRP A 64 -9.66 -14.85 -15.55
N VAL A 65 -10.49 -13.83 -15.42
CA VAL A 65 -11.30 -13.55 -14.21
C VAL A 65 -12.14 -14.75 -13.82
N LYS A 66 -12.82 -15.36 -14.79
CA LYS A 66 -13.64 -16.56 -14.58
C LYS A 66 -12.85 -17.79 -14.14
N SER A 67 -11.63 -17.97 -14.68
CA SER A 67 -10.81 -19.17 -14.48
C SER A 67 -9.86 -19.09 -13.29
N ASN A 68 -9.70 -17.92 -12.69
CA ASN A 68 -8.73 -17.69 -11.62
C ASN A 68 -9.43 -17.12 -10.36
N PRO A 69 -10.15 -17.97 -9.60
CA PRO A 69 -10.76 -17.54 -8.34
C PRO A 69 -9.69 -17.08 -7.35
N ILE A 70 -10.08 -16.24 -6.40
CA ILE A 70 -9.19 -15.75 -5.34
C ILE A 70 -8.77 -16.96 -4.48
N PRO A 71 -7.45 -17.22 -4.30
CA PRO A 71 -6.97 -18.21 -3.35
C PRO A 71 -7.47 -17.91 -1.93
N ALA A 72 -7.63 -18.94 -1.11
CA ALA A 72 -8.20 -18.80 0.24
C ALA A 72 -7.36 -17.88 1.14
N ASP A 73 -6.03 -17.86 0.92
CA ASP A 73 -5.04 -17.04 1.62
C ASP A 73 -4.87 -15.62 1.04
N GLN A 74 -5.72 -15.21 0.09
CA GLN A 74 -5.63 -13.91 -0.58
C GLN A 74 -6.95 -13.14 -0.53
N VAL A 75 -6.88 -11.81 -0.59
CA VAL A 75 -8.04 -10.90 -0.71
C VAL A 75 -8.19 -10.33 -2.13
N ARG A 76 -7.11 -10.34 -2.89
CA ARG A 76 -7.02 -9.91 -4.29
C ARG A 76 -6.18 -10.92 -5.06
N TRP A 77 -6.61 -11.28 -6.26
CA TRP A 77 -5.85 -12.11 -7.16
C TRP A 77 -5.75 -11.45 -8.52
N ALA A 78 -4.55 -10.96 -8.84
CA ALA A 78 -4.27 -10.24 -10.07
C ALA A 78 -3.31 -11.03 -10.95
N ARG A 79 -3.58 -11.03 -12.27
CA ARG A 79 -2.79 -11.74 -13.27
C ARG A 79 -1.32 -11.31 -13.31
N SER A 80 -1.05 -10.03 -13.09
CA SER A 80 0.32 -9.50 -13.07
C SER A 80 0.86 -9.39 -11.64
N PHE A 81 0.32 -8.49 -10.84
CA PHE A 81 0.85 -8.17 -9.52
C PHE A 81 0.87 -9.34 -8.56
N SER A 82 -0.25 -10.07 -8.40
CA SER A 82 -0.31 -11.16 -7.42
C SER A 82 0.57 -12.33 -7.82
N LEU A 83 0.50 -12.76 -9.08
CA LEU A 83 1.28 -13.91 -9.55
C LEU A 83 2.79 -13.61 -9.58
N LEU A 84 3.18 -12.40 -9.95
CA LEU A 84 4.60 -12.01 -9.89
C LEU A 84 5.10 -11.87 -8.45
N ARG A 85 4.27 -11.33 -7.54
CA ARG A 85 4.59 -11.27 -6.12
C ARG A 85 4.79 -12.67 -5.52
N GLU A 86 3.92 -13.63 -5.83
CA GLU A 86 4.08 -15.02 -5.40
C GLU A 86 5.38 -15.62 -5.93
N ARG A 87 5.75 -15.33 -7.18
CA ARG A 87 7.03 -15.76 -7.75
C ARG A 87 8.22 -15.16 -7.02
N ASN A 88 8.21 -13.84 -6.80
CA ASN A 88 9.30 -13.17 -6.12
C ASN A 88 9.43 -13.63 -4.66
N ARG A 89 8.30 -13.86 -3.97
CA ARG A 89 8.28 -14.46 -2.63
C ARG A 89 8.85 -15.88 -2.60
N PHE A 90 8.55 -16.68 -3.62
CA PHE A 90 9.11 -18.02 -3.73
C PHE A 90 10.64 -17.97 -3.92
N LEU A 91 11.15 -17.10 -4.78
CA LEU A 91 12.59 -16.90 -4.99
C LEU A 91 13.26 -16.37 -3.72
N LEU A 92 12.62 -15.43 -3.05
CA LEU A 92 13.07 -14.89 -1.77
C LEU A 92 13.12 -15.98 -0.69
N TRP A 93 12.07 -16.81 -0.59
CA TRP A 93 12.05 -17.97 0.30
C TRP A 93 13.21 -18.92 0.06
N GLN A 94 13.52 -19.25 -1.19
CA GLN A 94 14.66 -20.15 -1.50
C GLN A 94 15.96 -19.61 -0.93
N GLU A 95 16.19 -18.33 -1.04
CA GLU A 95 17.38 -17.67 -0.50
C GLU A 95 17.41 -17.65 1.01
N LEU A 96 16.30 -17.26 1.65
CA LEU A 96 16.17 -17.20 3.10
C LEU A 96 16.30 -18.58 3.75
N ASP A 97 15.67 -19.61 3.18
CA ASP A 97 15.75 -20.99 3.65
C ASP A 97 17.17 -21.55 3.53
N ALA A 98 17.86 -21.24 2.42
CA ALA A 98 19.27 -21.63 2.23
C ALA A 98 20.19 -20.92 3.24
N ALA A 99 20.02 -19.62 3.44
CA ALA A 99 20.79 -18.83 4.39
C ALA A 99 20.54 -19.26 5.85
N ALA A 100 19.30 -19.62 6.19
CA ALA A 100 18.96 -20.14 7.51
C ALA A 100 19.63 -21.50 7.82
N LYS A 101 19.90 -22.32 6.80
CA LYS A 101 20.52 -23.66 6.94
C LYS A 101 22.03 -23.61 6.87
N ASP A 102 22.59 -22.86 5.94
CA ASP A 102 24.03 -22.85 5.66
C ASP A 102 24.50 -21.47 5.14
N PRO A 103 24.54 -20.45 6.00
CA PRO A 103 24.93 -19.10 5.61
C PRO A 103 26.40 -19.04 5.19
N LYS A 104 26.70 -18.41 4.05
CA LYS A 104 28.06 -18.28 3.51
C LYS A 104 28.74 -16.96 3.87
N THR A 105 27.95 -15.97 4.29
CA THR A 105 28.43 -14.63 4.66
C THR A 105 27.81 -14.18 5.99
N PRO A 106 28.40 -13.20 6.68
CA PRO A 106 27.77 -12.60 7.87
C PRO A 106 26.39 -12.02 7.57
N LEU A 107 26.18 -11.47 6.39
CA LEU A 107 24.90 -10.90 5.95
C LEU A 107 23.85 -12.01 5.80
N GLN A 108 24.20 -13.12 5.12
CA GLN A 108 23.34 -14.30 5.00
C GLN A 108 22.99 -14.89 6.36
N LYS A 109 23.95 -14.92 7.29
CA LYS A 109 23.66 -15.35 8.66
C LYS A 109 22.64 -14.45 9.33
N GLN A 110 22.74 -13.14 9.16
CA GLN A 110 21.84 -12.16 9.80
C GLN A 110 20.40 -12.33 9.32
N TYR A 111 20.13 -12.29 8.00
CA TYR A 111 18.78 -12.44 7.51
C TYR A 111 18.27 -13.89 7.60
N GLY A 112 19.17 -14.90 7.51
CA GLY A 112 18.83 -16.30 7.70
C GLY A 112 18.41 -16.61 9.16
N ASP A 113 19.06 -16.00 10.14
CA ASP A 113 18.69 -16.14 11.56
C ASP A 113 17.37 -15.41 11.86
N PHE A 114 17.09 -14.25 11.21
CA PHE A 114 15.80 -13.58 11.34
C PHE A 114 14.67 -14.45 10.79
N TYR A 115 14.83 -14.97 9.58
CA TYR A 115 13.87 -15.88 8.96
C TYR A 115 13.65 -17.13 9.81
N ALA A 116 14.73 -17.75 10.31
CA ALA A 116 14.63 -18.93 11.18
C ALA A 116 13.88 -18.64 12.47
N ALA A 117 14.10 -17.48 13.10
CA ALA A 117 13.36 -17.07 14.31
C ALA A 117 11.85 -16.92 14.05
N CYS A 118 11.49 -16.44 12.86
CA CYS A 118 10.10 -16.34 12.45
C CYS A 118 9.49 -17.73 12.19
N MET A 119 10.22 -18.65 11.57
CA MET A 119 9.75 -20.02 11.29
C MET A 119 9.66 -20.91 12.54
N ASP A 120 10.34 -20.57 13.63
CA ASP A 120 10.33 -21.32 14.89
C ASP A 120 9.08 -21.02 15.72
N THR A 121 7.94 -21.54 15.26
CA THR A 121 6.65 -21.38 15.94
C THR A 121 6.65 -22.01 17.35
N ALA A 122 7.45 -23.04 17.60
CA ALA A 122 7.53 -23.66 18.92
C ALA A 122 8.11 -22.69 19.97
N THR A 123 9.20 -21.99 19.63
CA THR A 123 9.77 -20.95 20.50
C THR A 123 8.81 -19.76 20.66
N VAL A 124 8.07 -19.37 19.61
CA VAL A 124 7.06 -18.30 19.69
C VAL A 124 5.93 -18.69 20.66
N GLU A 125 5.42 -19.93 20.57
CA GLU A 125 4.40 -20.45 21.50
C GLU A 125 4.92 -20.49 22.94
N GLU A 126 6.14 -20.99 23.16
CA GLU A 126 6.76 -21.09 24.51
C GLU A 126 6.90 -19.69 25.14
N LYS A 127 7.31 -18.70 24.38
CA LYS A 127 7.47 -17.32 24.88
C LYS A 127 6.14 -16.64 25.18
N GLY A 128 5.08 -16.93 24.41
CA GLY A 128 3.76 -16.32 24.57
C GLY A 128 3.85 -14.79 24.67
N LEU A 129 3.32 -14.20 25.74
CA LEU A 129 3.35 -12.76 26.01
C LEU A 129 4.64 -12.24 26.65
N ALA A 130 5.59 -13.11 27.02
CA ALA A 130 6.79 -12.68 27.73
C ALA A 130 7.56 -11.54 27.04
N PRO A 131 7.68 -11.50 25.70
CA PRO A 131 8.41 -10.42 25.01
C PRO A 131 7.80 -9.03 25.17
N ILE A 132 6.47 -8.91 25.34
CA ILE A 132 5.78 -7.61 25.44
C ILE A 132 5.51 -7.18 26.90
N LYS A 133 5.70 -8.07 27.86
CA LYS A 133 5.51 -7.75 29.29
C LYS A 133 6.35 -6.58 29.81
N PRO A 134 7.62 -6.38 29.38
CA PRO A 134 8.38 -5.19 29.80
C PRO A 134 7.69 -3.88 29.42
N ALA A 135 7.20 -3.75 28.17
CA ALA A 135 6.45 -2.58 27.71
C ALA A 135 5.16 -2.37 28.53
N TRP A 136 4.43 -3.46 28.81
CA TRP A 136 3.24 -3.40 29.66
C TRP A 136 3.53 -3.01 31.12
N GLY A 137 4.70 -3.39 31.63
CA GLY A 137 5.16 -2.93 32.94
C GLY A 137 5.35 -1.42 33.00
N GLU A 138 6.06 -0.84 32.01
CA GLU A 138 6.24 0.61 31.90
C GLU A 138 4.88 1.34 31.76
N ILE A 139 3.93 0.79 31.00
CA ILE A 139 2.58 1.34 30.85
C ILE A 139 1.82 1.27 32.19
N ALA A 140 1.86 0.16 32.89
CA ALA A 140 1.18 0.00 34.18
C ALA A 140 1.70 0.97 35.23
N ASP A 141 3.00 1.24 35.24
CA ASP A 141 3.67 2.16 36.14
C ASP A 141 3.46 3.64 35.83
N LEU A 142 2.77 3.99 34.71
CA LEU A 142 2.50 5.38 34.33
C LEU A 142 1.62 6.07 35.39
N PRO A 143 2.12 7.08 36.12
CA PRO A 143 1.36 7.65 37.25
C PRO A 143 0.37 8.75 36.84
N SER A 144 0.58 9.38 35.68
CA SER A 144 -0.28 10.44 35.17
C SER A 144 -0.07 10.69 33.68
N ALA A 145 -1.06 11.25 32.99
CA ALA A 145 -1.00 11.60 31.57
C ALA A 145 0.14 12.59 31.26
N LYS A 146 0.58 13.39 32.22
CA LYS A 146 1.70 14.32 32.05
C LYS A 146 3.04 13.61 31.72
N GLN A 147 3.17 12.33 32.06
CA GLN A 147 4.38 11.53 31.80
C GLN A 147 4.25 10.65 30.55
N LEU A 148 3.12 10.73 29.82
CA LEU A 148 2.94 10.05 28.54
C LEU A 148 4.11 10.27 27.56
N PRO A 149 4.60 11.51 27.31
CA PRO A 149 5.67 11.72 26.35
C PRO A 149 6.95 10.94 26.68
N GLY A 150 7.33 10.89 27.95
CA GLY A 150 8.49 10.11 28.40
C GLY A 150 8.27 8.59 28.27
N LEU A 151 7.04 8.11 28.42
CA LEU A 151 6.70 6.70 28.19
C LEU A 151 6.74 6.37 26.69
N LEU A 152 6.11 7.19 25.85
CA LEU A 152 6.08 6.99 24.39
C LEU A 152 7.51 6.87 23.83
N SER A 153 8.39 7.81 24.20
CA SER A 153 9.78 7.75 23.76
C SER A 153 10.55 6.53 24.28
N LYS A 154 10.23 6.00 25.47
CA LYS A 154 10.80 4.74 25.95
C LYS A 154 10.30 3.54 25.12
N LEU A 155 9.01 3.49 24.78
CA LEU A 155 8.45 2.42 23.94
C LEU A 155 9.09 2.42 22.56
N GLU A 156 9.24 3.59 21.92
CA GLU A 156 9.95 3.72 20.66
C GLU A 156 11.42 3.30 20.76
N ASN A 157 12.12 3.63 21.85
CA ASN A 157 13.53 3.25 22.05
C ASN A 157 13.75 1.74 22.15
N ILE A 158 12.73 0.98 22.49
CA ILE A 158 12.77 -0.49 22.48
C ILE A 158 12.12 -1.10 21.22
N GLY A 159 11.69 -0.26 20.28
CA GLY A 159 11.06 -0.68 19.01
C GLY A 159 9.64 -1.20 19.16
N THR A 160 8.96 -0.87 20.25
CA THR A 160 7.58 -1.27 20.51
C THR A 160 6.61 -0.25 19.90
N PRO A 161 5.60 -0.68 19.13
CA PRO A 161 4.58 0.23 18.59
C PRO A 161 3.79 0.89 19.75
N ASP A 162 3.62 2.21 19.69
CA ASP A 162 2.80 2.97 20.63
C ASP A 162 1.49 3.48 20.03
N GLY A 163 1.48 3.65 18.68
CA GLY A 163 0.29 4.00 17.93
C GLY A 163 -0.29 5.39 18.23
N PHE A 164 0.46 6.31 18.82
CA PHE A 164 -0.07 7.58 19.30
C PHE A 164 -0.10 8.67 18.22
N PHE A 165 1.00 8.86 17.55
CA PHE A 165 1.22 9.74 16.39
C PHE A 165 2.44 9.21 15.61
N GLU A 166 2.68 9.75 14.43
CA GLU A 166 3.88 9.43 13.67
C GLU A 166 4.88 10.58 13.79
N PHE A 167 6.15 10.28 14.03
CA PHE A 167 7.23 11.25 14.10
C PHE A 167 8.46 10.74 13.35
N GLY A 168 9.08 11.61 12.55
CA GLY A 168 10.26 11.26 11.78
C GLY A 168 10.97 12.46 11.18
N VAL A 169 11.89 12.16 10.27
CA VAL A 169 12.60 13.16 9.46
C VAL A 169 12.27 12.88 8.00
N ASP A 170 11.82 13.90 7.30
CA ASP A 170 11.50 13.82 5.88
C ASP A 170 12.11 15.02 5.13
N GLN A 171 12.07 14.96 3.82
CA GLN A 171 12.52 16.04 2.96
C GLN A 171 11.58 17.26 3.09
N ASP A 172 12.12 18.46 3.27
CA ASP A 172 11.31 19.68 3.31
C ASP A 172 10.67 19.93 1.94
N GLU A 173 9.34 19.91 1.90
CA GLU A 173 8.60 20.08 0.62
C GLU A 173 8.85 21.45 -0.04
N LYS A 174 9.30 22.50 0.70
CA LYS A 174 9.61 23.83 0.12
C LYS A 174 11.10 24.10 -0.09
N ASP A 175 11.95 23.26 0.46
CA ASP A 175 13.39 23.23 0.18
C ASP A 175 13.85 21.78 0.09
N SER A 176 13.66 21.19 -1.07
CA SER A 176 13.94 19.77 -1.34
C SER A 176 15.39 19.34 -1.10
N THR A 177 16.30 20.28 -0.83
CA THR A 177 17.71 20.00 -0.48
C THR A 177 17.90 19.71 1.01
N GLN A 178 16.90 20.01 1.85
CA GLN A 178 16.97 19.92 3.30
C GLN A 178 16.12 18.77 3.85
N GLN A 179 16.51 18.33 5.04
CA GLN A 179 15.75 17.39 5.86
C GLN A 179 15.11 18.12 7.03
N ILE A 180 13.83 17.89 7.30
CA ILE A 180 13.08 18.52 8.38
C ILE A 180 12.47 17.47 9.30
N ALA A 181 12.36 17.77 10.59
CA ALA A 181 11.53 16.96 11.50
C ALA A 181 10.05 17.14 11.13
N GLU A 182 9.32 16.04 11.09
CA GLU A 182 7.88 16.04 10.80
C GLU A 182 7.11 15.25 11.85
N ILE A 183 5.93 15.77 12.22
CA ILE A 183 4.98 15.08 13.09
C ILE A 183 3.60 15.02 12.43
N TYR A 184 2.99 13.82 12.47
CA TYR A 184 1.79 13.49 11.73
C TYR A 184 0.77 12.77 12.61
N GLN A 185 -0.54 12.88 12.25
CA GLN A 185 -1.61 12.16 12.95
C GLN A 185 -1.42 10.65 12.91
N GLY A 186 -1.80 9.97 14.00
CA GLY A 186 -1.76 8.51 14.13
C GLY A 186 -2.86 8.00 15.03
N GLY A 187 -2.64 6.85 15.64
CA GLY A 187 -3.42 6.37 16.77
C GLY A 187 -4.69 5.61 16.47
N LEU A 188 -4.97 5.25 15.23
CA LEU A 188 -6.13 4.47 14.84
C LEU A 188 -5.72 3.05 14.45
N SER A 189 -6.39 2.03 14.98
CA SER A 189 -6.15 0.64 14.58
C SER A 189 -7.03 0.18 13.42
N LEU A 190 -8.24 0.74 13.23
CA LEU A 190 -9.06 0.51 12.05
C LEU A 190 -8.50 1.30 10.86
N PRO A 191 -8.73 0.84 9.61
CA PRO A 191 -8.04 1.33 8.41
C PRO A 191 -8.22 2.83 8.09
N ASP A 192 -9.31 3.44 8.56
CA ASP A 192 -9.61 4.85 8.34
C ASP A 192 -10.47 5.45 9.45
N ARG A 193 -10.40 6.78 9.62
CA ARG A 193 -11.24 7.54 10.55
C ARG A 193 -12.74 7.28 10.35
N ASP A 194 -13.18 7.07 9.13
CA ASP A 194 -14.58 6.87 8.78
C ASP A 194 -15.19 5.62 9.42
N TYR A 195 -14.38 4.60 9.70
CA TYR A 195 -14.81 3.41 10.46
C TYR A 195 -15.35 3.76 11.85
N TYR A 196 -14.85 4.84 12.47
CA TYR A 196 -15.23 5.27 13.81
C TYR A 196 -16.41 6.24 13.81
N ILE A 197 -16.50 7.13 12.82
CA ILE A 197 -17.37 8.31 12.87
C ILE A 197 -18.56 8.25 11.92
N VAL A 198 -18.50 7.49 10.81
CA VAL A 198 -19.59 7.44 9.85
C VAL A 198 -20.72 6.55 10.37
N ASP A 199 -21.95 7.12 10.35
CA ASP A 199 -23.16 6.42 10.77
C ASP A 199 -23.79 5.64 9.60
N SER A 200 -23.31 4.41 9.39
CA SER A 200 -23.86 3.47 8.42
C SER A 200 -24.03 2.08 9.03
N PRO A 201 -24.96 1.24 8.51
CA PRO A 201 -25.13 -0.12 9.01
C PRO A 201 -23.81 -0.93 9.01
N ARG A 202 -23.04 -0.84 7.93
CA ARG A 202 -21.75 -1.53 7.81
C ARG A 202 -20.78 -1.12 8.91
N PHE A 203 -20.55 0.18 9.09
CA PHE A 203 -19.59 0.64 10.10
C PHE A 203 -20.05 0.40 11.54
N LYS A 204 -21.36 0.43 11.81
CA LYS A 204 -21.90 0.02 13.12
C LYS A 204 -21.57 -1.44 13.42
N THR A 205 -21.76 -2.34 12.45
CA THR A 205 -21.42 -3.75 12.59
C THR A 205 -19.92 -3.93 12.84
N ILE A 206 -19.08 -3.30 12.01
CA ILE A 206 -17.62 -3.39 12.17
C ILE A 206 -17.16 -2.88 13.54
N ARG A 207 -17.70 -1.74 14.02
CA ARG A 207 -17.37 -1.24 15.37
C ARG A 207 -17.75 -2.21 16.47
N ALA A 208 -18.92 -2.85 16.36
CA ALA A 208 -19.35 -3.85 17.34
C ALA A 208 -18.42 -5.08 17.32
N GLU A 209 -18.08 -5.61 16.15
CA GLU A 209 -17.16 -6.73 15.99
C GLU A 209 -15.74 -6.35 16.43
N TYR A 210 -15.29 -5.13 16.22
CA TYR A 210 -14.00 -4.63 16.68
C TYR A 210 -13.91 -4.56 18.21
N ILE A 211 -14.98 -4.15 18.89
CA ILE A 211 -15.04 -4.17 20.35
C ILE A 211 -14.96 -5.62 20.85
N GLU A 212 -15.68 -6.55 20.23
CA GLU A 212 -15.61 -7.98 20.60
C GLU A 212 -14.22 -8.57 20.35
N HIS A 213 -13.57 -8.20 19.26
CA HIS A 213 -12.18 -8.56 18.97
C HIS A 213 -11.23 -8.08 20.08
N LYS A 214 -11.30 -6.81 20.48
CA LYS A 214 -10.49 -6.28 21.59
C LYS A 214 -10.71 -7.02 22.88
N LYS A 215 -11.98 -7.31 23.23
CA LYS A 215 -12.31 -8.11 24.42
C LYS A 215 -11.66 -9.50 24.42
N LYS A 216 -11.70 -10.18 23.27
CA LYS A 216 -11.07 -11.49 23.12
C LYS A 216 -9.56 -11.39 23.26
N MET A 217 -8.91 -10.41 22.62
CA MET A 217 -7.47 -10.19 22.72
C MET A 217 -7.03 -9.91 24.15
N PHE A 218 -7.72 -9.04 24.89
CA PHE A 218 -7.44 -8.78 26.30
C PHE A 218 -7.70 -10.01 27.19
N THR A 219 -8.76 -10.78 26.91
CA THR A 219 -9.02 -12.04 27.64
C THR A 219 -7.92 -13.08 27.38
N LEU A 220 -7.44 -13.23 26.14
CA LEU A 220 -6.27 -14.05 25.81
C LEU A 220 -5.02 -13.58 26.54
N ALA A 221 -4.91 -12.28 26.79
CA ALA A 221 -3.82 -11.67 27.55
C ALA A 221 -3.91 -11.89 29.07
N GLY A 222 -5.01 -12.49 29.56
CA GLY A 222 -5.21 -12.88 30.96
C GLY A 222 -6.15 -12.00 31.76
N ASP A 223 -6.81 -11.02 31.14
CA ASP A 223 -7.77 -10.17 31.81
C ASP A 223 -9.09 -10.92 32.09
N THR A 224 -9.80 -10.54 33.15
CA THR A 224 -11.17 -11.06 33.36
C THR A 224 -12.10 -10.49 32.25
N PRO A 225 -13.25 -11.14 31.98
CA PRO A 225 -14.20 -10.61 31.00
C PRO A 225 -14.65 -9.17 31.27
N GLU A 226 -14.78 -8.79 32.55
CA GLU A 226 -15.17 -7.46 32.98
C GLU A 226 -14.05 -6.42 32.72
N GLN A 227 -12.80 -6.79 33.01
CA GLN A 227 -11.62 -5.96 32.72
C GLN A 227 -11.47 -5.76 31.22
N ALA A 228 -11.49 -6.85 30.44
CA ALA A 228 -11.39 -6.83 28.99
C ALA A 228 -12.49 -5.96 28.33
N ALA A 229 -13.73 -6.02 28.85
CA ALA A 229 -14.82 -5.17 28.36
C ALA A 229 -14.59 -3.69 28.65
N THR A 230 -14.09 -3.37 29.85
CA THR A 230 -13.77 -2.00 30.26
C THR A 230 -12.64 -1.41 29.42
N GLU A 231 -11.56 -2.16 29.23
CA GLU A 231 -10.39 -1.74 28.44
C GLU A 231 -10.77 -1.58 26.95
N ALA A 232 -11.52 -2.54 26.38
CA ALA A 232 -11.98 -2.45 24.99
C ALA A 232 -12.84 -1.21 24.75
N ALA A 233 -13.70 -0.84 25.70
CA ALA A 233 -14.53 0.37 25.60
C ALA A 233 -13.65 1.63 25.68
N ALA A 234 -12.71 1.70 26.62
CA ALA A 234 -11.81 2.84 26.78
C ALA A 234 -10.95 3.07 25.53
N VAL A 235 -10.41 2.00 24.93
CA VAL A 235 -9.68 2.07 23.65
C VAL A 235 -10.56 2.63 22.55
N MET A 236 -11.82 2.16 22.44
CA MET A 236 -12.76 2.63 21.40
C MET A 236 -13.11 4.10 21.58
N GLU A 237 -13.23 4.59 22.82
CA GLU A 237 -13.49 5.99 23.11
C GLU A 237 -12.32 6.89 22.69
N ILE A 238 -11.08 6.53 23.04
CA ILE A 238 -9.86 7.26 22.65
C ILE A 238 -9.70 7.30 21.13
N GLU A 239 -9.75 6.14 20.46
CA GLU A 239 -9.63 6.06 19.00
C GLU A 239 -10.74 6.87 18.29
N THR A 240 -11.97 6.83 18.80
CA THR A 240 -13.07 7.62 18.24
C THR A 240 -12.85 9.12 18.42
N ALA A 241 -12.29 9.55 19.54
CA ALA A 241 -11.96 10.96 19.78
C ALA A 241 -10.85 11.41 18.81
N MET A 242 -9.81 10.61 18.62
CA MET A 242 -8.75 10.87 17.63
C MET A 242 -9.30 10.91 16.20
N ALA A 243 -10.15 9.96 15.83
CA ALA A 243 -10.75 9.88 14.50
C ALA A 243 -11.57 11.12 14.12
N LYS A 244 -12.27 11.72 15.09
CA LYS A 244 -13.05 12.95 14.87
C LYS A 244 -12.19 14.15 14.49
N THR A 245 -10.94 14.16 14.91
CA THR A 245 -10.01 15.28 14.69
C THR A 245 -8.93 14.99 13.65
N SER A 246 -8.85 13.74 13.19
CA SER A 246 -7.98 13.37 12.09
C SER A 246 -8.46 13.98 10.79
N THR A 247 -7.55 14.47 9.97
CA THR A 247 -7.81 14.94 8.60
C THR A 247 -8.12 13.76 7.69
N SER A 248 -9.04 13.94 6.74
CA SER A 248 -9.40 12.85 5.81
C SER A 248 -8.27 12.52 4.84
N ARG A 249 -8.20 11.26 4.37
CA ARG A 249 -7.21 10.85 3.36
C ARG A 249 -7.30 11.68 2.08
N THR A 250 -8.52 12.03 1.66
CA THR A 250 -8.73 12.88 0.48
C THR A 250 -8.14 14.28 0.66
N ASP A 251 -8.33 14.90 1.84
CA ASP A 251 -7.77 16.23 2.14
C ASP A 251 -6.24 16.18 2.26
N LEU A 252 -5.69 15.11 2.83
CA LEU A 252 -4.25 14.89 2.97
C LEU A 252 -3.52 14.67 1.63
N ARG A 253 -4.26 14.40 0.55
CA ARG A 253 -3.66 14.37 -0.79
C ARG A 253 -3.16 15.73 -1.24
N GLN A 254 -3.72 16.81 -0.71
CA GLN A 254 -3.28 18.17 -1.06
C GLN A 254 -2.07 18.56 -0.21
N PRO A 255 -0.87 18.78 -0.81
CA PRO A 255 0.34 19.12 -0.05
C PRO A 255 0.15 20.32 0.89
N GLU A 256 -0.66 21.30 0.49
CA GLU A 256 -0.94 22.50 1.30
C GLU A 256 -1.66 22.18 2.61
N ASN A 257 -2.37 21.05 2.69
CA ASN A 257 -3.09 20.61 3.88
C ASN A 257 -2.19 19.85 4.87
N ARG A 258 -0.95 19.55 4.49
CA ARG A 258 0.00 18.81 5.32
C ARG A 258 1.34 19.51 5.51
N TYR A 259 1.52 20.70 4.97
CA TYR A 259 2.76 21.48 5.13
C TYR A 259 2.53 22.71 6.00
N HIS A 260 2.87 22.62 7.30
CA HIS A 260 2.66 23.66 8.30
C HIS A 260 3.90 23.76 9.18
N ILE A 261 4.78 24.69 8.89
CA ILE A 261 6.03 24.89 9.65
C ILE A 261 5.74 25.63 10.94
N TYR A 262 6.15 25.05 12.04
CA TYR A 262 6.14 25.63 13.39
C TYR A 262 7.56 25.73 13.92
N THR A 263 7.84 26.78 14.72
CA THR A 263 8.97 26.69 15.64
C THR A 263 8.62 25.68 16.75
N LEU A 264 9.63 24.98 17.30
CA LEU A 264 9.40 24.07 18.42
C LEU A 264 8.68 24.79 19.58
N VAL A 265 9.08 26.04 19.85
CA VAL A 265 8.45 26.88 20.89
C VAL A 265 6.96 27.15 20.61
N ASP A 266 6.57 27.42 19.36
CA ASP A 266 5.16 27.67 19.04
C ASP A 266 4.35 26.37 19.02
N PHE A 267 4.94 25.25 18.66
CA PHE A 267 4.31 23.93 18.77
C PHE A 267 4.07 23.55 20.25
N GLU A 268 5.04 23.78 21.13
CA GLU A 268 4.87 23.60 22.59
C GLU A 268 3.80 24.51 23.17
N LYS A 269 3.74 25.78 22.75
CA LYS A 269 2.64 26.69 23.17
C LYS A 269 1.27 26.23 22.69
N MET A 270 1.18 25.62 21.52
CA MET A 270 -0.04 25.07 20.97
C MET A 270 -0.51 23.83 21.75
N THR A 271 0.43 23.08 22.30
CA THR A 271 0.19 21.77 22.95
C THR A 271 0.80 21.68 24.35
N PRO A 272 0.48 22.61 25.29
CA PRO A 272 1.20 22.77 26.55
C PRO A 272 1.01 21.61 27.56
N ALA A 273 0.10 20.69 27.32
CA ALA A 273 -0.09 19.51 28.16
C ALA A 273 0.92 18.38 27.83
N ILE A 274 1.62 18.48 26.71
CA ILE A 274 2.55 17.47 26.22
C ILE A 274 3.98 18.00 26.37
N ASP A 275 4.82 17.30 27.10
CA ASP A 275 6.23 17.68 27.29
C ASP A 275 7.08 17.15 26.12
N TRP A 276 7.11 17.90 25.03
CA TRP A 276 7.85 17.57 23.84
C TRP A 276 9.37 17.54 24.06
N ASN A 277 9.88 18.39 24.94
CA ASN A 277 11.29 18.38 25.27
C ASN A 277 11.71 17.02 25.87
N THR A 278 10.93 16.49 26.82
CA THR A 278 11.17 15.16 27.37
C THR A 278 11.07 14.09 26.28
N TYR A 279 10.08 14.17 25.37
CA TYR A 279 9.91 13.23 24.29
C TYR A 279 11.12 13.23 23.35
N PHE A 280 11.45 14.37 22.72
CA PHE A 280 12.52 14.47 21.73
C PHE A 280 13.91 14.19 22.32
N HIS A 281 14.18 14.62 23.56
CA HIS A 281 15.43 14.30 24.22
C HIS A 281 15.57 12.80 24.48
N THR A 282 14.50 12.13 24.92
CA THR A 282 14.54 10.71 25.29
C THR A 282 14.63 9.79 24.07
N ILE A 283 13.97 10.11 22.95
CA ILE A 283 14.12 9.33 21.71
C ILE A 283 15.47 9.54 21.04
N GLY A 284 16.24 10.56 21.44
CA GLY A 284 17.61 10.79 20.99
C GLY A 284 17.73 11.44 19.62
N ILE A 285 16.67 12.13 19.13
CA ILE A 285 16.80 12.92 17.91
C ILE A 285 17.71 14.12 18.10
N GLY A 286 18.44 14.52 17.06
CA GLY A 286 19.28 15.72 17.07
C GLY A 286 18.48 17.01 17.31
N HIS A 287 19.19 18.10 17.61
CA HIS A 287 18.56 19.40 17.82
C HIS A 287 17.93 19.95 16.52
N PHE A 288 16.75 20.51 16.64
CA PHE A 288 16.05 21.24 15.58
C PHE A 288 15.24 22.40 16.17
N ASP A 289 15.13 23.50 15.43
CA ASP A 289 14.38 24.69 15.83
C ASP A 289 12.97 24.73 15.26
N THR A 290 12.76 24.05 14.12
CA THR A 290 11.51 24.02 13.37
C THR A 290 11.14 22.61 12.98
N LEU A 291 9.82 22.34 12.88
CA LEU A 291 9.29 21.07 12.40
C LEU A 291 8.04 21.32 11.53
N ASN A 292 7.75 20.39 10.63
CA ASN A 292 6.46 20.33 9.98
C ASN A 292 5.45 19.64 10.89
N VAL A 293 4.41 20.35 11.30
CA VAL A 293 3.25 19.77 12.00
C VAL A 293 2.17 19.51 10.95
N ALA A 294 2.19 18.31 10.35
CA ALA A 294 1.37 18.02 9.18
C ALA A 294 -0.15 18.17 9.44
N THR A 295 -0.61 17.91 10.66
CA THR A 295 -2.02 17.97 11.04
C THR A 295 -2.23 18.74 12.35
N PRO A 296 -2.11 20.09 12.35
CA PRO A 296 -2.12 20.90 13.58
C PRO A 296 -3.39 20.73 14.43
N ASP A 297 -4.55 20.57 13.81
CA ASP A 297 -5.82 20.44 14.55
C ASP A 297 -5.93 19.10 15.30
N PHE A 298 -5.32 18.03 14.77
CA PHE A 298 -5.18 16.78 15.49
C PHE A 298 -4.36 16.98 16.78
N PHE A 299 -3.24 17.68 16.73
CA PHE A 299 -2.38 17.90 17.91
C PHE A 299 -3.01 18.81 18.95
N LYS A 300 -3.78 19.83 18.54
CA LYS A 300 -4.60 20.64 19.48
C LYS A 300 -5.63 19.80 20.22
N ALA A 301 -6.29 18.88 19.50
CA ALA A 301 -7.25 17.97 20.10
C ALA A 301 -6.57 16.96 21.02
N LEU A 302 -5.45 16.37 20.58
CA LEU A 302 -4.65 15.45 21.38
C LEU A 302 -4.21 16.10 22.71
N ASN A 303 -3.74 17.36 22.66
CA ASN A 303 -3.41 18.14 23.86
C ASN A 303 -4.59 18.26 24.83
N SER A 304 -5.80 18.45 24.31
CA SER A 304 -7.02 18.51 25.15
C SER A 304 -7.38 17.15 25.73
N MET A 305 -7.24 16.07 24.93
CA MET A 305 -7.49 14.70 25.37
C MET A 305 -6.51 14.26 26.48
N VAL A 306 -5.22 14.62 26.37
CA VAL A 306 -4.23 14.33 27.41
C VAL A 306 -4.60 14.97 28.74
N GLN A 307 -5.31 16.09 28.75
CA GLN A 307 -5.78 16.76 29.95
C GLN A 307 -7.09 16.18 30.52
N SER A 308 -7.99 15.74 29.64
CA SER A 308 -9.36 15.36 30.04
C SER A 308 -9.57 13.87 30.26
N GLU A 309 -8.86 13.02 29.50
CA GLU A 309 -9.09 11.58 29.57
C GLU A 309 -8.43 10.95 30.80
N PRO A 310 -9.11 9.99 31.44
CA PRO A 310 -8.56 9.26 32.60
C PRO A 310 -7.25 8.55 32.25
N ILE A 311 -6.32 8.53 33.17
CA ILE A 311 -5.02 7.86 32.98
C ILE A 311 -5.20 6.36 32.67
N ASP A 312 -6.18 5.70 33.25
CA ASP A 312 -6.45 4.28 33.01
C ASP A 312 -6.93 4.04 31.56
N SER A 313 -7.64 4.99 30.95
CA SER A 313 -7.99 4.92 29.52
C SER A 313 -6.75 4.97 28.63
N TRP A 314 -5.79 5.84 28.94
CA TRP A 314 -4.50 5.87 28.24
C TRP A 314 -3.68 4.59 28.43
N LYS A 315 -3.68 4.01 29.62
CA LYS A 315 -3.02 2.72 29.87
C LYS A 315 -3.65 1.61 29.03
N SER A 316 -4.97 1.52 28.99
CA SER A 316 -5.69 0.55 28.17
C SER A 316 -5.39 0.73 26.68
N TYR A 317 -5.38 1.99 26.21
CA TYR A 317 -5.06 2.35 24.85
C TYR A 317 -3.64 1.91 24.44
N LEU A 318 -2.63 2.23 25.24
CA LEU A 318 -1.24 1.83 24.95
C LEU A 318 -1.04 0.32 25.05
N ARG A 319 -1.66 -0.36 26.05
CA ARG A 319 -1.66 -1.83 26.13
C ARG A 319 -2.21 -2.46 24.85
N TRP A 320 -3.31 -1.90 24.32
CA TRP A 320 -3.92 -2.35 23.10
C TRP A 320 -2.96 -2.20 21.91
N HIS A 321 -2.35 -1.04 21.72
CA HIS A 321 -1.47 -0.79 20.59
C HIS A 321 -0.22 -1.67 20.62
N VAL A 322 0.36 -1.91 21.79
CA VAL A 322 1.46 -2.88 21.95
C VAL A 322 1.01 -4.29 21.58
N LEU A 323 -0.18 -4.73 22.05
CA LEU A 323 -0.70 -6.06 21.79
C LEU A 323 -1.06 -6.25 20.31
N HIS A 324 -1.82 -5.31 19.76
CA HIS A 324 -2.29 -5.33 18.37
C HIS A 324 -1.12 -5.25 17.39
N GLY A 325 -0.19 -4.32 17.60
CA GLY A 325 0.96 -4.11 16.71
C GLY A 325 1.87 -5.32 16.58
N GLN A 326 1.87 -6.21 17.60
CA GLN A 326 2.70 -7.41 17.62
C GLN A 326 1.92 -8.73 17.54
N ALA A 327 0.60 -8.66 17.32
CA ALA A 327 -0.27 -9.85 17.32
C ALA A 327 0.17 -10.93 16.32
N GLN A 328 0.76 -10.55 15.18
CA GLN A 328 1.25 -11.48 14.16
C GLN A 328 2.53 -12.23 14.58
N GLU A 329 3.23 -11.73 15.58
CA GLU A 329 4.51 -12.24 16.08
C GLU A 329 4.36 -12.99 17.42
N LEU A 330 3.17 -12.94 17.99
CA LEU A 330 2.81 -13.63 19.22
C LEU A 330 2.36 -15.08 18.96
N SER A 331 1.98 -15.80 20.03
CA SER A 331 1.48 -17.17 19.94
C SER A 331 0.24 -17.29 19.06
N LYS A 332 -0.01 -18.52 18.59
CA LYS A 332 -1.08 -18.82 17.60
C LYS A 332 -2.45 -18.26 18.01
N ALA A 333 -2.79 -18.26 19.28
CA ALA A 333 -4.08 -17.76 19.75
C ALA A 333 -4.28 -16.26 19.41
N PHE A 334 -3.25 -15.43 19.60
CA PHE A 334 -3.29 -14.00 19.26
C PHE A 334 -3.27 -13.78 17.76
N PHE A 335 -2.43 -14.53 17.05
CA PHE A 335 -2.38 -14.50 15.60
C PHE A 335 -3.74 -14.84 14.99
N ASP A 336 -4.38 -15.92 15.42
CA ASP A 336 -5.67 -16.39 14.90
C ASP A 336 -6.77 -15.36 15.16
N GLU A 337 -6.89 -14.80 16.37
CA GLU A 337 -7.90 -13.80 16.70
C GLU A 337 -7.67 -12.49 15.91
N ASN A 338 -6.43 -12.07 15.75
CA ASN A 338 -6.09 -10.91 14.94
C ASN A 338 -6.45 -11.14 13.45
N PHE A 339 -6.17 -12.34 12.93
CA PHE A 339 -6.55 -12.73 11.58
C PHE A 339 -8.08 -12.80 11.40
N ASP A 340 -8.81 -13.33 12.38
CA ASP A 340 -10.27 -13.42 12.31
C ASP A 340 -10.95 -12.06 12.15
N PHE A 341 -10.41 -11.04 12.79
CA PHE A 341 -10.95 -9.69 12.62
C PHE A 341 -10.35 -8.96 11.40
N PHE A 342 -9.04 -8.75 11.35
CA PHE A 342 -8.40 -7.92 10.31
C PHE A 342 -8.32 -8.61 8.94
N GLY A 343 -8.14 -9.92 8.90
CA GLY A 343 -8.13 -10.70 7.65
C GLY A 343 -9.51 -11.10 7.21
N ARG A 344 -10.24 -11.84 8.03
CA ARG A 344 -11.52 -12.45 7.64
C ARG A 344 -12.66 -11.44 7.64
N THR A 345 -12.89 -10.73 8.73
CA THR A 345 -14.00 -9.78 8.85
C THR A 345 -13.82 -8.54 7.96
N LEU A 346 -12.67 -7.86 8.06
CA LEU A 346 -12.46 -6.61 7.34
C LEU A 346 -12.17 -6.78 5.85
N GLN A 347 -11.48 -7.86 5.46
CA GLN A 347 -10.99 -8.02 4.08
C GLN A 347 -11.56 -9.25 3.36
N GLY A 348 -12.28 -10.13 4.06
CA GLY A 348 -12.89 -11.32 3.44
C GLY A 348 -11.89 -12.42 3.08
N GLN A 349 -10.69 -12.41 3.68
CA GLN A 349 -9.70 -13.46 3.54
C GLN A 349 -10.17 -14.71 4.27
N LYS A 350 -10.09 -15.88 3.62
CA LYS A 350 -10.65 -17.12 4.19
C LYS A 350 -9.70 -17.85 5.11
N GLU A 351 -8.41 -17.83 4.77
CA GLU A 351 -7.33 -18.52 5.48
C GLU A 351 -6.11 -17.60 5.59
N PRO A 352 -5.29 -17.69 6.65
CA PRO A 352 -4.05 -16.96 6.73
C PRO A 352 -3.05 -17.44 5.68
N GLU A 353 -2.13 -16.59 5.27
CA GLU A 353 -1.00 -17.01 4.42
C GLU A 353 -0.15 -18.07 5.14
N ALA A 354 0.47 -18.97 4.36
CA ALA A 354 1.42 -19.95 4.88
C ALA A 354 2.58 -19.25 5.62
N ARG A 355 3.07 -19.86 6.69
CA ARG A 355 4.10 -19.27 7.57
C ARG A 355 5.34 -18.80 6.82
N TRP A 356 5.82 -19.58 5.84
CA TRP A 356 6.97 -19.19 5.04
C TRP A 356 6.76 -17.88 4.24
N LYS A 357 5.53 -17.60 3.78
CA LYS A 357 5.17 -16.34 3.10
C LYS A 357 5.23 -15.17 4.08
N GLN A 358 4.63 -15.35 5.26
CA GLN A 358 4.66 -14.36 6.34
C GLN A 358 6.11 -14.04 6.74
N CYS A 359 6.93 -15.06 6.99
CA CYS A 359 8.31 -14.89 7.41
C CYS A 359 9.21 -14.29 6.33
N SER A 360 8.98 -14.62 5.05
CA SER A 360 9.67 -13.98 3.94
C SER A 360 9.36 -12.49 3.86
N THR A 361 8.08 -12.12 4.02
CA THR A 361 7.65 -10.71 4.04
C THR A 361 8.20 -9.95 5.25
N MET A 362 8.19 -10.56 6.45
CA MET A 362 8.78 -9.95 7.65
C MET A 362 10.28 -9.72 7.51
N THR A 363 11.00 -10.68 6.93
CA THR A 363 12.45 -10.56 6.73
C THR A 363 12.79 -9.49 5.69
N ASP A 364 12.04 -9.44 4.57
CA ASP A 364 12.21 -8.40 3.55
C ASP A 364 11.90 -7.00 4.11
N ARG A 365 10.89 -6.86 4.95
CA ARG A 365 10.60 -5.59 5.64
C ARG A 365 11.72 -5.16 6.59
N ALA A 366 12.27 -6.10 7.37
CA ALA A 366 13.25 -5.82 8.40
C ALA A 366 14.67 -5.61 7.87
N LEU A 367 15.06 -6.34 6.80
CA LEU A 367 16.44 -6.42 6.28
C LEU A 367 16.44 -6.42 4.74
N GLY A 368 15.53 -5.69 4.12
CA GLY A 368 15.18 -5.84 2.71
C GLY A 368 16.31 -5.58 1.72
N GLU A 369 17.12 -4.54 1.95
CA GLU A 369 18.29 -4.33 1.08
C GLU A 369 19.40 -5.35 1.33
N ALA A 370 19.49 -5.91 2.55
CA ALA A 370 20.44 -7.00 2.80
C ALA A 370 20.09 -8.26 1.99
N VAL A 371 18.82 -8.65 1.99
CA VAL A 371 18.33 -9.78 1.19
C VAL A 371 18.35 -9.43 -0.30
N GLY A 372 17.95 -8.20 -0.64
CA GLY A 372 17.88 -7.69 -2.00
C GLY A 372 19.19 -7.77 -2.76
N GLN A 373 20.35 -7.61 -2.08
CA GLN A 373 21.66 -7.75 -2.71
C GLN A 373 21.89 -9.11 -3.37
N ASP A 374 21.52 -10.18 -2.68
CA ASP A 374 21.71 -11.53 -3.19
C ASP A 374 20.59 -11.91 -4.16
N TRP A 375 19.37 -11.42 -3.92
CA TRP A 375 18.22 -11.62 -4.80
C TRP A 375 18.47 -11.06 -6.22
N VAL A 376 18.97 -9.82 -6.36
CA VAL A 376 19.21 -9.21 -7.69
C VAL A 376 20.31 -9.92 -8.47
N LYS A 377 21.36 -10.41 -7.81
CA LYS A 377 22.45 -11.17 -8.46
C LYS A 377 21.92 -12.41 -9.19
N GLN A 378 20.87 -13.02 -8.66
CA GLN A 378 20.30 -14.26 -9.20
C GLN A 378 19.15 -13.99 -10.18
N ASN A 379 18.39 -12.89 -9.99
CA ASN A 379 17.08 -12.73 -10.63
C ASN A 379 16.97 -11.51 -11.56
N PHE A 380 17.97 -10.63 -11.62
CA PHE A 380 17.93 -9.44 -12.46
C PHE A 380 19.17 -9.30 -13.34
N PRO A 381 19.09 -9.75 -14.61
CA PRO A 381 20.25 -9.70 -15.52
C PRO A 381 20.52 -8.26 -16.02
N PRO A 382 21.79 -7.91 -16.29
CA PRO A 382 22.17 -6.57 -16.78
C PRO A 382 21.45 -6.16 -18.08
N GLU A 383 21.11 -7.11 -18.94
CA GLU A 383 20.39 -6.86 -20.20
C GLU A 383 19.00 -6.29 -19.97
N ALA A 384 18.34 -6.68 -18.88
CA ALA A 384 17.03 -6.14 -18.50
C ALA A 384 17.13 -4.63 -18.19
N LYS A 385 18.15 -4.22 -17.43
CA LYS A 385 18.39 -2.81 -17.11
C LYS A 385 18.62 -1.99 -18.39
N ASN A 386 19.50 -2.44 -19.27
CA ASN A 386 19.81 -1.75 -20.53
C ASN A 386 18.58 -1.58 -21.44
N SER A 387 17.67 -2.56 -21.43
CA SER A 387 16.43 -2.50 -22.21
C SER A 387 15.44 -1.51 -21.60
N MET A 388 15.40 -1.43 -20.27
CA MET A 388 14.57 -0.47 -19.54
C MET A 388 15.03 0.98 -19.75
N ASP A 389 16.34 1.25 -19.73
CA ASP A 389 16.89 2.58 -19.97
C ASP A 389 16.45 3.12 -21.36
N LYS A 390 16.38 2.26 -22.38
CA LYS A 390 15.88 2.64 -23.71
C LYS A 390 14.38 2.93 -23.73
N LEU A 391 13.58 2.15 -23.00
CA LEU A 391 12.14 2.40 -22.89
C LEU A 391 11.87 3.71 -22.17
N VAL A 392 12.55 3.97 -21.06
CA VAL A 392 12.44 5.23 -20.32
C VAL A 392 12.76 6.42 -21.22
N ALA A 393 13.88 6.39 -21.94
CA ALA A 393 14.26 7.47 -22.86
C ALA A 393 13.23 7.71 -23.97
N ALA A 394 12.61 6.64 -24.50
CA ALA A 394 11.55 6.77 -25.51
C ALA A 394 10.29 7.43 -24.92
N LEU A 395 9.93 7.11 -23.68
CA LEU A 395 8.78 7.67 -22.99
C LEU A 395 9.01 9.13 -22.57
N GLU A 396 10.21 9.48 -22.08
CA GLU A 396 10.61 10.87 -21.79
C GLU A 396 10.47 11.76 -23.03
N LYS A 397 10.98 11.28 -24.19
CA LYS A 397 10.82 11.98 -25.46
C LYS A 397 9.35 12.19 -25.79
N SER A 398 8.53 11.14 -25.68
CA SER A 398 7.11 11.21 -26.02
C SER A 398 6.32 12.13 -25.10
N LEU A 399 6.62 12.15 -23.79
CA LEU A 399 6.02 13.10 -22.85
C LEU A 399 6.41 14.54 -23.20
N GLY A 400 7.67 14.80 -23.55
CA GLY A 400 8.12 16.12 -24.00
C GLY A 400 7.41 16.57 -25.28
N ASP A 401 7.18 15.66 -26.23
CA ASP A 401 6.46 15.97 -27.47
C ASP A 401 4.96 16.20 -27.20
N ASP A 402 4.34 15.47 -26.28
CA ASP A 402 2.94 15.70 -25.89
C ASP A 402 2.78 17.04 -25.17
N ILE A 403 3.64 17.40 -24.21
CA ILE A 403 3.63 18.70 -23.52
C ILE A 403 3.69 19.85 -24.55
N LYS A 404 4.58 19.80 -25.56
CA LYS A 404 4.67 20.79 -26.62
C LYS A 404 3.38 20.93 -27.41
N ALA A 405 2.68 19.83 -27.64
CA ALA A 405 1.46 19.78 -28.45
C ALA A 405 0.21 20.21 -27.68
N LEU A 406 0.23 20.32 -26.33
CA LEU A 406 -0.96 20.65 -25.54
C LEU A 406 -1.53 22.04 -25.87
N PRO A 407 -2.79 22.15 -26.38
CA PRO A 407 -3.35 23.42 -26.79
C PRO A 407 -3.81 24.33 -25.66
N TRP A 408 -3.98 23.78 -24.45
CA TRP A 408 -4.46 24.52 -23.29
C TRP A 408 -3.33 25.13 -22.43
N MET A 409 -2.10 24.71 -22.66
CA MET A 409 -0.92 25.14 -21.89
C MET A 409 -0.20 26.26 -22.66
N SER A 410 0.10 27.36 -21.98
CA SER A 410 0.88 28.48 -22.52
C SER A 410 2.34 28.09 -22.76
N ASP A 411 3.05 28.84 -23.59
CA ASP A 411 4.48 28.60 -23.86
C ASP A 411 5.34 28.75 -22.62
N GLU A 412 4.96 29.64 -21.67
CA GLU A 412 5.64 29.80 -20.39
C GLU A 412 5.55 28.52 -19.53
N THR A 413 4.35 27.99 -19.39
CA THR A 413 4.11 26.75 -18.62
C THR A 413 4.71 25.53 -19.33
N LYS A 414 4.64 25.45 -20.67
CA LYS A 414 5.31 24.38 -21.43
C LYS A 414 6.80 24.36 -21.18
N LYS A 415 7.46 25.52 -21.20
CA LYS A 415 8.90 25.62 -20.91
C LYS A 415 9.24 25.13 -19.50
N ALA A 416 8.46 25.50 -18.50
CA ALA A 416 8.66 25.04 -17.12
C ALA A 416 8.40 23.54 -16.98
N ALA A 417 7.40 22.99 -17.70
CA ALA A 417 7.12 21.55 -17.73
C ALA A 417 8.27 20.76 -18.41
N GLU A 418 8.83 21.27 -19.51
CA GLU A 418 9.99 20.68 -20.21
C GLU A 418 11.24 20.72 -19.30
N GLU A 419 11.46 21.83 -18.56
CA GLU A 419 12.53 21.93 -17.58
C GLU A 419 12.36 20.87 -16.48
N LYS A 420 11.15 20.74 -15.91
CA LYS A 420 10.85 19.71 -14.90
C LYS A 420 11.08 18.31 -15.44
N LEU A 421 10.60 18.00 -16.65
CA LEU A 421 10.81 16.71 -17.30
C LEU A 421 12.31 16.41 -17.48
N SER A 422 13.12 17.40 -17.90
CA SER A 422 14.55 17.22 -18.08
C SER A 422 15.32 16.95 -16.77
N MET A 423 14.71 17.22 -15.63
CA MET A 423 15.28 17.01 -14.29
C MET A 423 14.79 15.70 -13.63
N ILE A 424 13.89 14.96 -14.26
CA ILE A 424 13.45 13.65 -13.73
C ILE A 424 14.67 12.72 -13.65
N ARG A 425 14.83 12.08 -12.51
CA ARG A 425 15.86 11.06 -12.29
C ARG A 425 15.26 9.67 -12.42
N ASN A 426 16.02 8.77 -13.02
CA ASN A 426 15.58 7.39 -13.31
C ASN A 426 16.34 6.40 -12.41
N LYS A 427 15.61 5.72 -11.51
CA LYS A 427 16.14 4.67 -10.66
C LYS A 427 15.61 3.31 -11.13
N ILE A 428 16.48 2.48 -11.71
CA ILE A 428 16.12 1.22 -12.35
C ILE A 428 16.82 0.06 -11.67
N GLY A 429 16.04 -0.89 -11.14
CA GLY A 429 16.48 -2.18 -10.63
C GLY A 429 16.76 -2.20 -9.13
N TYR A 430 17.81 -1.53 -8.68
CA TYR A 430 18.29 -1.60 -7.30
C TYR A 430 19.22 -0.43 -6.96
N PRO A 431 19.44 -0.13 -5.64
CA PRO A 431 20.29 0.97 -5.21
C PRO A 431 21.77 0.75 -5.58
N GLU A 432 22.46 1.84 -5.95
CA GLU A 432 23.90 1.82 -6.21
C GLU A 432 24.72 1.54 -4.93
N LYS A 433 24.22 2.00 -3.79
CA LYS A 433 24.82 1.82 -2.47
C LYS A 433 23.80 1.16 -1.55
N TRP A 434 24.16 0.00 -1.04
CA TRP A 434 23.35 -0.75 -0.12
C TRP A 434 23.41 -0.20 1.31
N ARG A 435 22.30 -0.29 2.06
CA ARG A 435 22.27 0.02 3.49
C ARG A 435 23.11 -0.97 4.29
N ASP A 436 23.75 -0.48 5.33
CA ASP A 436 24.55 -1.28 6.25
C ASP A 436 23.75 -1.69 7.48
N TYR A 437 23.32 -2.95 7.51
CA TYR A 437 22.58 -3.54 8.63
C TYR A 437 23.48 -4.15 9.72
N SER A 438 24.79 -3.94 9.70
CA SER A 438 25.73 -4.58 10.66
C SER A 438 25.45 -4.26 12.13
N SER A 439 24.79 -3.13 12.42
CA SER A 439 24.35 -2.72 13.75
C SER A 439 23.14 -3.50 14.25
N VAL A 440 22.30 -4.05 13.39
CA VAL A 440 21.09 -4.80 13.77
C VAL A 440 21.49 -6.16 14.36
N LYS A 441 21.20 -6.36 15.62
CA LYS A 441 21.55 -7.61 16.34
C LYS A 441 20.42 -8.62 16.25
N VAL A 442 20.55 -9.54 15.31
CA VAL A 442 19.58 -10.63 15.08
C VAL A 442 19.92 -11.85 15.94
N ARG A 443 18.89 -12.44 16.59
CA ARG A 443 18.98 -13.68 17.35
C ARG A 443 18.04 -14.72 16.77
N ARG A 444 18.57 -15.92 16.55
CA ARG A 444 17.85 -17.01 15.89
C ARG A 444 16.59 -17.52 16.63
N THR A 445 16.43 -17.22 17.89
CA THR A 445 15.31 -17.67 18.73
C THR A 445 14.49 -16.53 19.32
N ASP A 446 14.53 -15.33 18.72
CA ASP A 446 13.92 -14.14 19.30
C ASP A 446 13.24 -13.26 18.24
N LEU A 447 12.07 -13.72 17.75
CA LEU A 447 11.35 -13.02 16.68
C LEU A 447 11.04 -11.55 17.05
N ILE A 448 10.34 -11.33 18.16
CA ILE A 448 9.94 -9.97 18.59
C ILE A 448 11.18 -9.10 18.89
N GLY A 449 12.21 -9.66 19.53
CA GLY A 449 13.45 -8.92 19.75
C GLY A 449 14.15 -8.54 18.45
N ASN A 450 14.04 -9.34 17.40
CA ASN A 450 14.59 -9.05 16.08
C ASN A 450 13.78 -7.95 15.36
N THR A 451 12.44 -8.00 15.41
CA THR A 451 11.59 -6.94 14.81
C THR A 451 11.78 -5.61 15.53
N HIS A 452 11.89 -5.62 16.87
CA HIS A 452 12.24 -4.42 17.65
C HIS A 452 13.61 -3.85 17.27
N ALA A 453 14.64 -4.69 17.16
CA ALA A 453 15.98 -4.24 16.75
C ALA A 453 15.97 -3.62 15.34
N SER A 454 15.17 -4.16 14.43
CA SER A 454 14.97 -3.60 13.11
C SER A 454 14.21 -2.26 13.16
N ALA A 455 13.15 -2.16 13.95
CA ALA A 455 12.39 -0.91 14.10
C ALA A 455 13.25 0.23 14.67
N VAL A 456 14.06 -0.07 15.69
CA VAL A 456 15.02 0.90 16.25
C VAL A 456 16.06 1.31 15.20
N TYR A 457 16.57 0.36 14.42
CA TYR A 457 17.53 0.67 13.34
C TYR A 457 16.91 1.60 12.28
N GLU A 458 15.70 1.33 11.81
CA GLU A 458 15.02 2.15 10.80
C GLU A 458 14.73 3.56 11.33
N ARG A 459 14.29 3.69 12.59
CA ARG A 459 14.12 4.98 13.25
C ARG A 459 15.44 5.76 13.35
N ASP A 460 16.48 5.12 13.86
CA ASP A 460 17.79 5.78 14.04
C ASP A 460 18.42 6.15 12.70
N TYR A 461 18.23 5.32 11.67
CA TYR A 461 18.62 5.64 10.30
C TYR A 461 17.88 6.87 9.78
N ASN A 462 16.57 6.94 10.00
CA ASN A 462 15.75 8.09 9.62
C ASN A 462 16.18 9.36 10.40
N PHE A 463 16.31 9.30 11.72
CA PHE A 463 16.72 10.44 12.55
C PHE A 463 18.12 10.95 12.21
N ALA A 464 19.02 10.07 11.79
CA ALA A 464 20.37 10.44 11.37
C ALA A 464 20.39 11.30 10.10
N LYS A 465 19.30 11.48 9.40
CA LYS A 465 19.17 12.38 8.23
C LYS A 465 19.05 13.85 8.63
N LEU A 466 18.51 14.14 9.82
CA LEU A 466 18.27 15.50 10.28
C LEU A 466 19.56 16.34 10.23
N GLY A 467 19.49 17.52 9.61
CA GLY A 467 20.62 18.42 9.43
C GLY A 467 21.66 17.95 8.41
N LYS A 468 21.35 16.90 7.62
CA LYS A 468 22.20 16.45 6.51
C LYS A 468 21.56 16.79 5.17
N PRO A 469 22.38 16.91 4.12
CA PRO A 469 21.85 16.98 2.75
C PRO A 469 21.01 15.73 2.42
N VAL A 470 20.01 15.92 1.59
CA VAL A 470 19.17 14.83 1.07
C VAL A 470 20.02 13.88 0.22
N ASP A 471 19.90 12.57 0.47
CA ASP A 471 20.51 11.53 -0.37
C ASP A 471 19.57 11.17 -1.54
N GLU A 472 19.80 11.78 -2.69
CA GLU A 472 19.01 11.59 -3.90
C GLU A 472 19.04 10.13 -4.44
N LYS A 473 19.93 9.28 -3.92
CA LYS A 473 20.08 7.88 -4.34
C LYS A 473 19.32 6.90 -3.46
N GLU A 474 18.67 7.38 -2.41
CA GLU A 474 17.88 6.54 -1.50
C GLU A 474 16.66 5.95 -2.20
N TRP A 475 16.31 4.72 -1.86
CA TRP A 475 15.16 3.99 -2.38
C TRP A 475 14.09 3.79 -1.29
N GLY A 476 12.82 3.96 -1.66
CA GLY A 476 11.68 3.68 -0.77
C GLY A 476 11.17 2.24 -0.84
N MET A 477 11.67 1.42 -1.79
CA MET A 477 11.24 0.02 -1.97
C MET A 477 12.43 -0.91 -2.11
N THR A 478 12.26 -2.15 -1.63
CA THR A 478 13.27 -3.21 -1.74
C THR A 478 13.30 -3.81 -3.16
N PRO A 479 14.43 -4.36 -3.62
CA PRO A 479 14.54 -4.88 -4.98
C PRO A 479 13.53 -5.96 -5.38
N PRO A 480 13.06 -6.90 -4.52
CA PRO A 480 12.04 -7.89 -4.89
C PRO A 480 10.63 -7.32 -5.02
N THR A 481 10.39 -6.05 -4.65
CA THR A 481 9.06 -5.44 -4.65
C THR A 481 8.46 -5.42 -6.06
N VAL A 482 7.19 -5.82 -6.17
CA VAL A 482 6.41 -5.75 -7.41
C VAL A 482 5.58 -4.48 -7.37
N ASN A 483 6.22 -3.36 -7.61
CA ASN A 483 5.63 -2.02 -7.71
C ASN A 483 6.64 -1.05 -8.35
N ALA A 484 6.18 0.20 -8.60
CA ALA A 484 6.98 1.35 -8.99
C ALA A 484 6.45 2.58 -8.24
N TYR A 485 7.16 3.69 -8.25
CA TYR A 485 6.68 4.95 -7.69
C TYR A 485 7.42 6.17 -8.26
N TYR A 486 6.71 7.30 -8.27
CA TYR A 486 7.29 8.63 -8.44
C TYR A 486 7.37 9.34 -7.09
N SER A 487 8.47 10.06 -6.83
CA SER A 487 8.62 10.92 -5.65
C SER A 487 8.64 12.40 -6.06
N PRO A 488 7.65 13.20 -5.64
CA PRO A 488 7.57 14.62 -6.03
C PRO A 488 8.75 15.45 -5.54
N SER A 489 9.17 15.25 -4.29
CA SER A 489 10.28 16.01 -3.68
C SER A 489 11.64 15.60 -4.20
N PHE A 490 11.80 14.36 -4.68
CA PHE A 490 12.99 13.92 -5.39
C PHE A 490 12.93 14.20 -6.89
N ASN A 491 11.75 14.38 -7.47
CA ASN A 491 11.50 14.41 -8.91
C ASN A 491 12.13 13.20 -9.60
N ASP A 492 11.82 11.99 -9.13
CA ASP A 492 12.36 10.74 -9.67
C ASP A 492 11.31 9.64 -9.85
N ILE A 493 11.58 8.74 -10.79
CA ILE A 493 10.82 7.51 -11.03
C ILE A 493 11.66 6.31 -10.60
N ASN A 494 11.01 5.35 -9.92
CA ASN A 494 11.69 4.25 -9.26
C ASN A 494 11.06 2.91 -9.66
N PHE A 495 11.85 2.00 -10.23
CA PHE A 495 11.43 0.68 -10.71
C PHE A 495 12.28 -0.41 -10.08
N PRO A 496 11.87 -1.01 -8.95
CA PRO A 496 12.54 -2.16 -8.38
C PRO A 496 12.65 -3.32 -9.38
N ALA A 497 13.73 -4.09 -9.30
CA ALA A 497 13.96 -5.23 -10.19
C ALA A 497 12.79 -6.24 -10.20
N GLY A 498 12.06 -6.30 -9.09
CA GLY A 498 10.94 -7.21 -8.88
C GLY A 498 9.77 -7.05 -9.87
N ILE A 499 9.52 -5.84 -10.39
CA ILE A 499 8.46 -5.61 -11.39
C ILE A 499 8.97 -5.80 -12.84
N LEU A 500 10.28 -5.73 -13.08
CA LEU A 500 10.89 -5.73 -14.41
C LEU A 500 11.00 -7.14 -15.00
N GLN A 501 9.91 -7.88 -15.00
CA GLN A 501 9.78 -9.27 -15.41
C GLN A 501 8.42 -9.53 -16.07
N PRO A 502 8.23 -10.66 -16.80
CA PRO A 502 6.91 -11.06 -17.28
C PRO A 502 5.89 -11.15 -16.12
N PRO A 503 4.63 -10.64 -16.31
CA PRO A 503 4.05 -10.19 -17.57
C PRO A 503 4.22 -8.69 -17.87
N PHE A 504 4.89 -7.90 -17.02
CA PHE A 504 5.07 -6.46 -17.24
C PHE A 504 6.09 -6.18 -18.34
N PHE A 505 7.23 -6.86 -18.28
CA PHE A 505 8.36 -6.69 -19.20
C PHE A 505 8.91 -8.02 -19.66
N ASP A 506 9.01 -8.21 -20.98
CA ASP A 506 9.59 -9.40 -21.58
C ASP A 506 10.31 -9.01 -22.89
N PHE A 507 11.62 -9.07 -22.91
CA PHE A 507 12.44 -8.75 -24.08
C PHE A 507 12.26 -9.70 -25.28
N LYS A 508 11.44 -10.77 -25.12
CA LYS A 508 11.15 -11.76 -26.18
C LYS A 508 9.84 -11.51 -26.92
N VAL A 509 9.02 -10.56 -26.47
CA VAL A 509 7.74 -10.23 -27.10
C VAL A 509 7.87 -8.98 -28.00
N ASP A 510 6.86 -8.74 -28.80
CA ASP A 510 6.79 -7.58 -29.68
C ASP A 510 6.74 -6.26 -28.89
N PRO A 511 7.14 -5.14 -29.49
CA PRO A 511 7.13 -3.84 -28.83
C PRO A 511 5.77 -3.44 -28.26
N ALA A 512 4.67 -3.72 -28.97
CA ALA A 512 3.33 -3.29 -28.54
C ALA A 512 2.97 -3.89 -27.16
N VAL A 513 3.31 -5.15 -26.90
CA VAL A 513 3.05 -5.80 -25.61
C VAL A 513 3.89 -5.17 -24.51
N ASN A 514 5.18 -4.87 -24.74
CA ASN A 514 6.03 -4.22 -23.74
C ASN A 514 5.62 -2.76 -23.47
N PHE A 515 5.27 -2.01 -24.51
CA PHE A 515 4.74 -0.65 -24.33
C PHE A 515 3.39 -0.66 -23.64
N GLY A 516 2.50 -1.62 -23.95
CA GLY A 516 1.22 -1.80 -23.25
C GLY A 516 1.36 -2.29 -21.81
N GLY A 517 2.43 -3.03 -21.49
CA GLY A 517 2.77 -3.49 -20.14
C GLY A 517 3.58 -2.44 -19.37
N ILE A 518 4.90 -2.66 -19.27
CA ILE A 518 5.80 -1.80 -18.49
C ILE A 518 5.87 -0.38 -19.05
N GLY A 519 5.69 -0.18 -20.36
CA GLY A 519 5.71 1.16 -20.95
C GLY A 519 4.63 2.07 -20.39
N VAL A 520 3.38 1.55 -20.24
CA VAL A 520 2.31 2.32 -19.59
C VAL A 520 2.63 2.60 -18.13
N VAL A 521 3.24 1.65 -17.41
CA VAL A 521 3.65 1.86 -16.00
C VAL A 521 4.71 2.96 -15.91
N ILE A 522 5.70 2.98 -16.79
CA ILE A 522 6.73 4.04 -16.82
C ILE A 522 6.09 5.40 -17.13
N GLY A 523 5.23 5.45 -18.14
CA GLY A 523 4.49 6.68 -18.49
C GLY A 523 3.58 7.16 -17.35
N HIS A 524 2.98 6.23 -16.59
CA HIS A 524 2.19 6.50 -15.40
C HIS A 524 3.06 7.17 -14.31
N GLU A 525 4.20 6.61 -13.97
CA GLU A 525 5.10 7.21 -12.98
C GLU A 525 5.61 8.59 -13.42
N MET A 526 5.96 8.76 -14.70
CA MET A 526 6.33 10.08 -15.23
C MET A 526 5.18 11.09 -15.13
N THR A 527 3.93 10.64 -15.39
CA THR A 527 2.75 11.50 -15.33
C THR A 527 2.43 11.93 -13.91
N HIS A 528 2.80 11.15 -12.88
CA HIS A 528 2.70 11.59 -11.49
C HIS A 528 3.49 12.87 -11.21
N GLY A 529 4.54 13.17 -11.97
CA GLY A 529 5.21 14.47 -11.91
C GLY A 529 4.31 15.65 -12.32
N PHE A 530 3.22 15.38 -13.00
CA PHE A 530 2.32 16.36 -13.61
C PHE A 530 0.84 16.14 -13.24
N ASP A 531 0.52 15.26 -12.28
CA ASP A 531 -0.83 15.03 -11.77
C ASP A 531 -1.30 16.13 -10.80
N ASP A 532 -2.41 15.91 -10.07
CA ASP A 532 -3.00 16.88 -9.13
C ASP A 532 -2.10 17.23 -7.94
N GLN A 533 -1.16 16.36 -7.59
CA GLN A 533 -0.16 16.59 -6.54
C GLN A 533 1.20 16.98 -7.13
N GLY A 534 1.75 16.15 -8.02
CA GLY A 534 3.07 16.38 -8.59
C GLY A 534 3.19 17.68 -9.38
N SER A 535 2.10 18.14 -10.01
CA SER A 535 2.08 19.46 -10.69
C SER A 535 2.26 20.66 -9.76
N LYS A 536 2.26 20.46 -8.45
CA LYS A 536 2.52 21.51 -7.44
C LYS A 536 3.99 21.61 -7.05
N PHE A 537 4.80 20.63 -7.46
CA PHE A 537 6.24 20.62 -7.24
C PHE A 537 6.97 20.99 -8.53
N ASP A 538 8.00 21.80 -8.43
CA ASP A 538 8.83 22.17 -9.56
C ASP A 538 9.85 21.07 -9.96
N GLY A 539 10.71 21.34 -10.92
CA GLY A 539 11.71 20.39 -11.40
C GLY A 539 12.78 20.02 -10.37
N LYS A 540 12.98 20.85 -9.34
CA LYS A 540 13.91 20.56 -8.24
C LYS A 540 13.26 19.73 -7.13
N GLY A 541 11.93 19.61 -7.14
CA GLY A 541 11.15 18.94 -6.11
C GLY A 541 10.63 19.89 -5.02
N ASP A 542 10.69 21.21 -5.25
CA ASP A 542 10.16 22.19 -4.30
C ASP A 542 8.65 22.40 -4.51
N LEU A 543 7.86 22.37 -3.44
CA LEU A 543 6.44 22.70 -3.44
C LEU A 543 6.26 24.19 -3.76
N ARG A 544 6.06 24.46 -5.04
CA ARG A 544 5.99 25.80 -5.60
C ARG A 544 5.13 25.85 -6.85
N GLU A 545 4.25 26.88 -6.94
CA GLU A 545 3.49 27.10 -8.19
C GLU A 545 4.44 27.55 -9.31
N TRP A 546 4.44 26.80 -10.41
CA TRP A 546 5.24 27.06 -11.60
C TRP A 546 4.38 27.22 -12.87
N GLN A 547 3.08 26.94 -12.79
CA GLN A 547 2.11 27.18 -13.87
C GLN A 547 1.61 28.61 -13.81
N THR A 548 1.22 29.17 -14.95
CA THR A 548 0.47 30.43 -14.94
C THR A 548 -0.92 30.22 -14.29
N PRO A 549 -1.53 31.25 -13.69
CA PRO A 549 -2.86 31.11 -13.08
C PRO A 549 -3.93 30.62 -14.08
N ALA A 550 -3.82 30.99 -15.36
CA ALA A 550 -4.74 30.56 -16.41
C ALA A 550 -4.56 29.05 -16.72
N ASP A 551 -3.31 28.58 -16.79
CA ASP A 551 -3.00 27.18 -17.06
C ASP A 551 -3.36 26.30 -15.87
N ARG A 552 -3.10 26.75 -14.62
CA ARG A 552 -3.54 26.07 -13.40
C ARG A 552 -5.06 25.88 -13.38
N LYS A 553 -5.82 26.92 -13.77
CA LYS A 553 -7.28 26.81 -13.89
C LYS A 553 -7.69 25.81 -14.98
N ALA A 554 -7.06 25.89 -16.16
CA ALA A 554 -7.35 24.99 -17.28
C ALA A 554 -7.01 23.52 -16.93
N PHE A 555 -5.94 23.30 -16.18
CA PHE A 555 -5.57 21.98 -15.64
C PHE A 555 -6.62 21.47 -14.65
N THR A 556 -7.01 22.31 -13.66
CA THR A 556 -8.01 21.95 -12.66
C THR A 556 -9.35 21.57 -13.29
N GLU A 557 -9.82 22.32 -14.30
CA GLU A 557 -11.06 21.99 -15.02
C GLU A 557 -11.01 20.61 -15.69
N ARG A 558 -9.84 20.18 -16.19
CA ARG A 558 -9.63 18.87 -16.81
C ARG A 558 -9.56 17.74 -15.79
N THR A 559 -8.83 17.96 -14.71
CA THR A 559 -8.73 16.98 -13.63
C THR A 559 -10.06 16.83 -12.87
N ASP A 560 -10.85 17.90 -12.72
CA ASP A 560 -12.22 17.83 -12.20
C ASP A 560 -13.15 16.98 -13.09
N CYS A 561 -12.93 16.97 -14.42
CA CYS A 561 -13.64 16.08 -15.34
C CYS A 561 -13.34 14.62 -14.99
N VAL A 562 -12.06 14.27 -14.83
CA VAL A 562 -11.63 12.91 -14.44
C VAL A 562 -12.20 12.53 -13.07
N ALA A 563 -12.12 13.41 -12.08
CA ALA A 563 -12.67 13.13 -10.74
C ALA A 563 -14.17 12.80 -10.79
N LYS A 564 -14.96 13.62 -11.50
CA LYS A 564 -16.40 13.40 -11.66
C LYS A 564 -16.74 12.12 -12.43
N GLU A 565 -15.95 11.77 -13.43
CA GLU A 565 -16.11 10.53 -14.19
C GLU A 565 -15.96 9.31 -13.26
N TYR A 566 -14.90 9.29 -12.46
CA TYR A 566 -14.62 8.18 -11.56
C TYR A 566 -15.56 8.12 -10.35
N ASP A 567 -16.13 9.24 -9.87
CA ASP A 567 -17.21 9.25 -8.86
C ASP A 567 -18.45 8.44 -9.32
N GLY A 568 -18.63 8.27 -10.63
CA GLY A 568 -19.72 7.48 -11.20
C GLY A 568 -19.49 5.96 -11.13
N PHE A 569 -18.26 5.49 -10.95
CA PHE A 569 -17.90 4.08 -11.05
C PHE A 569 -18.13 3.30 -9.75
N GLU A 570 -18.61 2.06 -9.91
CA GLU A 570 -18.84 1.12 -8.79
C GLU A 570 -17.53 0.47 -8.35
N ALA A 571 -17.23 0.54 -7.04
CA ALA A 571 -16.16 -0.23 -6.42
C ALA A 571 -16.63 -1.58 -5.89
N ALA A 572 -17.84 -1.63 -5.32
CA ALA A 572 -18.47 -2.86 -4.87
C ALA A 572 -20.01 -2.75 -4.96
N PRO A 573 -20.71 -3.84 -5.37
CA PRO A 573 -22.15 -3.84 -5.53
C PRO A 573 -22.90 -3.71 -4.20
N ALA A 574 -24.19 -3.37 -4.26
CA ALA A 574 -25.07 -3.45 -3.10
C ALA A 574 -25.24 -4.93 -2.67
N HIS A 575 -25.27 -5.18 -1.35
CA HIS A 575 -25.40 -6.50 -0.79
C HIS A 575 -26.26 -6.46 0.50
N GLY A 576 -27.44 -7.06 0.48
CA GLY A 576 -28.37 -6.97 1.61
C GLY A 576 -28.71 -5.52 1.95
N ASP A 577 -28.53 -5.15 3.21
CA ASP A 577 -28.75 -3.78 3.69
C ASP A 577 -27.54 -2.84 3.47
N VAL A 578 -26.45 -3.35 2.89
CA VAL A 578 -25.26 -2.55 2.56
C VAL A 578 -25.40 -1.98 1.16
N ALA A 579 -25.42 -0.67 1.04
CA ALA A 579 -25.52 0.03 -0.24
C ALA A 579 -24.30 -0.23 -1.16
N GLU A 580 -24.50 0.02 -2.45
CA GLU A 580 -23.41 0.12 -3.42
C GLU A 580 -22.31 1.05 -2.89
N GLN A 581 -21.05 0.64 -3.07
CA GLN A 581 -19.89 1.49 -2.81
C GLN A 581 -19.37 2.05 -4.13
N LYS A 582 -19.42 3.36 -4.27
CA LYS A 582 -18.77 4.06 -5.39
C LYS A 582 -17.34 4.44 -5.06
N LEU A 583 -16.57 4.72 -6.11
CA LEU A 583 -15.24 5.31 -5.97
C LEU A 583 -15.34 6.75 -5.46
N ASN A 584 -14.29 7.21 -4.82
CA ASN A 584 -14.06 8.62 -4.54
C ASN A 584 -13.08 9.15 -5.60
N GLY A 585 -13.62 9.83 -6.61
CA GLY A 585 -12.83 10.32 -7.74
C GLY A 585 -11.77 11.34 -7.34
N LYS A 586 -11.94 12.06 -6.22
CA LYS A 586 -10.91 12.95 -5.68
C LYS A 586 -9.78 12.19 -4.98
N LEU A 587 -10.10 11.11 -4.26
CA LEU A 587 -9.09 10.24 -3.66
C LEU A 587 -8.24 9.56 -4.75
N THR A 588 -8.87 9.13 -5.84
CA THR A 588 -8.20 8.39 -6.93
C THR A 588 -7.70 9.28 -8.06
N LEU A 589 -7.79 10.61 -7.95
CA LEU A 589 -7.54 11.55 -9.04
C LEU A 589 -6.12 11.45 -9.62
N GLY A 590 -5.09 11.42 -8.78
CA GLY A 590 -3.70 11.33 -9.23
C GLY A 590 -3.44 10.07 -10.03
N GLU A 591 -3.86 8.92 -9.48
CA GLU A 591 -3.72 7.61 -10.12
C GLU A 591 -4.45 7.56 -11.47
N ASN A 592 -5.69 8.08 -11.52
CA ASN A 592 -6.47 8.09 -12.75
C ASN A 592 -5.89 9.05 -13.80
N THR A 593 -5.34 10.19 -13.37
CA THR A 593 -4.64 11.13 -14.25
C THR A 593 -3.35 10.51 -14.80
N ALA A 594 -2.60 9.81 -13.95
CA ALA A 594 -1.38 9.11 -14.32
C ALA A 594 -1.64 7.94 -15.29
N ASP A 595 -2.70 7.16 -15.07
CA ASP A 595 -3.11 6.10 -16.01
C ASP A 595 -3.47 6.66 -17.39
N ASN A 596 -4.25 7.74 -17.44
CA ASN A 596 -4.62 8.39 -18.71
C ASN A 596 -3.39 8.93 -19.46
N GLY A 597 -2.47 9.59 -18.75
CA GLY A 597 -1.23 10.10 -19.34
C GLY A 597 -0.29 8.98 -19.77
N GLY A 598 -0.07 7.99 -18.90
CA GLY A 598 0.80 6.85 -19.18
C GLY A 598 0.36 6.04 -20.40
N LEU A 599 -0.95 5.77 -20.51
CA LEU A 599 -1.53 5.09 -21.68
C LEU A 599 -1.26 5.84 -22.97
N ARG A 600 -1.39 7.17 -22.98
CA ARG A 600 -1.17 8.00 -24.16
C ARG A 600 0.31 8.09 -24.52
N ILE A 601 1.17 8.39 -23.55
CA ILE A 601 2.62 8.58 -23.76
C ILE A 601 3.26 7.29 -24.28
N ALA A 602 2.90 6.15 -23.70
CA ALA A 602 3.43 4.86 -24.12
C ALA A 602 2.96 4.47 -25.55
N TYR A 603 1.74 4.84 -25.93
CA TYR A 603 1.28 4.64 -27.32
C TYR A 603 2.06 5.50 -28.32
N MET A 604 2.35 6.75 -27.99
CA MET A 604 3.16 7.65 -28.82
C MET A 604 4.59 7.09 -28.98
N ALA A 605 5.20 6.63 -27.89
CA ALA A 605 6.52 6.00 -27.91
C ALA A 605 6.55 4.70 -28.73
N LEU A 606 5.46 3.92 -28.71
CA LEU A 606 5.30 2.74 -29.56
C LEU A 606 5.29 3.14 -31.04
N LEU A 607 4.51 4.16 -31.44
CA LEU A 607 4.44 4.64 -32.81
C LEU A 607 5.82 5.04 -33.33
N ASP A 608 6.57 5.84 -32.55
CA ASP A 608 7.93 6.26 -32.90
C ASP A 608 8.88 5.05 -33.05
N THR A 609 8.76 4.08 -32.14
CA THR A 609 9.59 2.87 -32.14
C THR A 609 9.33 2.02 -33.37
N LEU A 610 8.06 1.76 -33.70
CA LEU A 610 7.68 0.99 -34.89
C LEU A 610 8.12 1.71 -36.19
N ALA A 611 7.92 3.02 -36.27
CA ALA A 611 8.36 3.80 -37.42
C ALA A 611 9.89 3.73 -37.63
N ALA A 612 10.68 3.82 -36.53
CA ALA A 612 12.14 3.67 -36.60
C ALA A 612 12.59 2.28 -37.03
N GLN A 613 11.78 1.24 -36.78
CA GLN A 613 12.03 -0.13 -37.24
C GLN A 613 11.49 -0.42 -38.65
N GLY A 614 10.77 0.52 -39.25
CA GLY A 614 10.11 0.36 -40.57
C GLY A 614 8.83 -0.49 -40.50
N ASN A 615 8.27 -0.68 -39.30
CA ASN A 615 7.04 -1.44 -39.04
C ASN A 615 5.82 -0.52 -38.96
N SER A 616 4.62 -1.07 -39.16
CA SER A 616 3.36 -0.35 -39.08
C SER A 616 2.58 -0.74 -37.84
N ILE A 617 1.90 0.26 -37.25
CA ILE A 617 0.95 0.03 -36.12
C ILE A 617 -0.23 -0.88 -36.53
N ASP A 618 -0.51 -1.00 -37.84
CA ASP A 618 -1.57 -1.84 -38.43
C ASP A 618 -1.07 -3.26 -38.76
N GLU A 619 0.21 -3.56 -38.58
CA GLU A 619 0.74 -4.89 -38.78
C GLU A 619 0.12 -5.89 -37.79
N LYS A 620 -0.18 -7.11 -38.27
CA LYS A 620 -0.90 -8.10 -37.48
C LYS A 620 0.01 -9.21 -36.99
N ILE A 621 -0.04 -9.43 -35.68
CA ILE A 621 0.58 -10.58 -35.00
C ILE A 621 -0.55 -11.35 -34.27
N ASP A 622 -0.65 -12.66 -34.46
CA ASP A 622 -1.72 -13.51 -33.89
C ASP A 622 -3.16 -13.02 -34.21
N GLY A 623 -3.32 -12.34 -35.35
CA GLY A 623 -4.62 -11.84 -35.81
C GLY A 623 -5.01 -10.46 -35.29
N TYR A 624 -4.21 -9.84 -34.43
CA TYR A 624 -4.41 -8.50 -33.88
C TYR A 624 -3.37 -7.52 -34.41
N THR A 625 -3.77 -6.28 -34.69
CA THR A 625 -2.83 -5.22 -35.04
C THR A 625 -1.93 -4.87 -33.85
N GLU A 626 -0.76 -4.27 -34.10
CA GLU A 626 0.12 -3.77 -33.03
C GLU A 626 -0.66 -2.81 -32.10
N ALA A 627 -1.52 -1.94 -32.65
CA ALA A 627 -2.41 -1.08 -31.84
C ALA A 627 -3.33 -1.89 -30.92
N GLN A 628 -3.97 -2.95 -31.44
CA GLN A 628 -4.84 -3.81 -30.62
C GLN A 628 -4.05 -4.57 -29.56
N ARG A 629 -2.85 -5.07 -29.91
CA ARG A 629 -1.96 -5.78 -28.98
C ARG A 629 -1.50 -4.87 -27.84
N TYR A 630 -1.22 -3.62 -28.12
CA TYR A 630 -0.91 -2.60 -27.13
C TYR A 630 -2.03 -2.47 -26.06
N PHE A 631 -3.26 -2.20 -26.52
CA PHE A 631 -4.38 -2.05 -25.58
C PHE A 631 -4.75 -3.35 -24.85
N ILE A 632 -4.68 -4.50 -25.54
CA ILE A 632 -4.92 -5.80 -24.89
C ILE A 632 -3.83 -6.07 -23.84
N GLY A 633 -2.56 -5.83 -24.16
CA GLY A 633 -1.43 -5.95 -23.24
C GLY A 633 -1.63 -5.10 -21.98
N PHE A 634 -1.99 -3.83 -22.17
CA PHE A 634 -2.35 -2.92 -21.08
C PHE A 634 -3.47 -3.48 -20.20
N ALA A 635 -4.59 -3.87 -20.79
CA ALA A 635 -5.73 -4.39 -20.03
C ALA A 635 -5.36 -5.66 -19.26
N GLN A 636 -4.55 -6.54 -19.84
CA GLN A 636 -4.15 -7.80 -19.23
C GLN A 636 -3.24 -7.63 -18.01
N VAL A 637 -2.57 -6.50 -17.85
CA VAL A 637 -1.86 -6.14 -16.61
C VAL A 637 -2.85 -6.01 -15.45
N TRP A 638 -4.05 -5.54 -15.68
CA TRP A 638 -5.05 -5.21 -14.66
C TRP A 638 -6.11 -6.29 -14.42
N CYS A 639 -6.05 -7.44 -15.12
CA CYS A 639 -6.98 -8.54 -14.86
C CYS A 639 -6.90 -8.98 -13.39
N GLN A 640 -8.00 -8.90 -12.63
CA GLN A 640 -8.02 -9.25 -11.21
C GLN A 640 -9.39 -9.69 -10.72
N ASN A 641 -9.38 -10.46 -9.64
CA ASN A 641 -10.49 -10.71 -8.73
C ASN A 641 -10.17 -10.11 -7.36
N GLN A 642 -11.18 -9.63 -6.64
CA GLN A 642 -11.05 -9.06 -5.30
C GLN A 642 -12.26 -9.42 -4.45
N THR A 643 -12.08 -9.65 -3.14
CA THR A 643 -13.19 -9.85 -2.22
C THR A 643 -14.01 -8.57 -2.09
N GLU A 644 -15.32 -8.70 -1.84
CA GLU A 644 -16.18 -7.53 -1.67
C GLU A 644 -15.73 -6.64 -0.52
N GLN A 645 -15.35 -7.25 0.62
CA GLN A 645 -14.88 -6.54 1.80
C GLN A 645 -13.62 -5.73 1.51
N SER A 646 -12.64 -6.35 0.82
CA SER A 646 -11.42 -5.66 0.41
C SER A 646 -11.69 -4.54 -0.61
N ALA A 647 -12.61 -4.74 -1.56
CA ALA A 647 -12.99 -3.71 -2.52
C ALA A 647 -13.62 -2.49 -1.83
N ARG A 648 -14.51 -2.72 -0.85
CA ARG A 648 -15.12 -1.66 -0.03
C ARG A 648 -14.11 -0.93 0.83
N GLN A 649 -13.12 -1.64 1.39
CA GLN A 649 -12.03 -1.00 2.14
C GLN A 649 -11.15 -0.18 1.21
N SER A 650 -10.72 -0.73 0.07
CA SER A 650 -9.89 -0.01 -0.91
C SER A 650 -10.55 1.29 -1.39
N ALA A 651 -11.86 1.29 -1.63
CA ALA A 651 -12.59 2.51 -2.05
C ALA A 651 -12.52 3.67 -1.04
N LEU A 652 -12.16 3.38 0.21
CA LEU A 652 -12.03 4.40 1.27
C LEU A 652 -10.57 4.84 1.49
N VAL A 653 -9.60 3.92 1.29
CA VAL A 653 -8.23 4.14 1.76
C VAL A 653 -7.17 4.08 0.66
N ASP A 654 -7.48 3.48 -0.49
CA ASP A 654 -6.55 3.25 -1.59
C ASP A 654 -6.73 4.33 -2.66
N PRO A 655 -5.70 5.08 -3.04
CA PRO A 655 -5.78 6.05 -4.14
C PRO A 655 -5.95 5.40 -5.51
N HIS A 656 -5.75 4.08 -5.63
CA HIS A 656 -5.88 3.36 -6.89
C HIS A 656 -7.31 2.90 -7.15
N SER A 657 -7.80 3.13 -8.35
CA SER A 657 -9.04 2.54 -8.84
C SER A 657 -8.92 1.02 -9.03
N PRO A 658 -10.01 0.23 -8.90
CA PRO A 658 -10.02 -1.18 -9.25
C PRO A 658 -9.57 -1.43 -10.70
N GLY A 659 -8.95 -2.59 -10.98
CA GLY A 659 -8.39 -2.90 -12.31
C GLY A 659 -9.36 -2.69 -13.48
N LYS A 660 -10.65 -3.00 -13.29
CA LYS A 660 -11.68 -2.71 -14.30
C LYS A 660 -11.71 -1.23 -14.69
N TRP A 661 -11.63 -0.34 -13.73
CA TRP A 661 -11.75 1.10 -13.97
C TRP A 661 -10.42 1.75 -14.34
N ARG A 662 -9.29 1.17 -13.94
CA ARG A 662 -7.97 1.54 -14.51
C ARG A 662 -7.93 1.27 -16.01
N VAL A 663 -8.58 0.19 -16.50
CA VAL A 663 -8.69 -0.12 -17.93
C VAL A 663 -9.77 0.70 -18.61
N ASN A 664 -11.03 0.48 -18.24
CA ASN A 664 -12.16 1.08 -18.96
C ASN A 664 -12.17 2.62 -18.84
N GLY A 665 -11.87 3.14 -17.64
CA GLY A 665 -11.80 4.58 -17.40
C GLY A 665 -10.70 5.28 -18.19
N SER A 666 -9.57 4.60 -18.46
CA SER A 666 -8.48 5.17 -19.24
C SER A 666 -8.70 5.06 -20.75
N VAL A 667 -9.13 3.89 -21.25
CA VAL A 667 -9.29 3.69 -22.71
C VAL A 667 -10.41 4.54 -23.29
N GLN A 668 -11.50 4.81 -22.54
CA GLN A 668 -12.60 5.66 -23.02
C GLN A 668 -12.20 7.13 -23.22
N ASN A 669 -11.09 7.56 -22.59
CA ASN A 669 -10.54 8.90 -22.74
C ASN A 669 -9.48 9.01 -23.85
N PHE A 670 -9.26 7.93 -24.63
CA PHE A 670 -8.21 7.90 -25.65
C PHE A 670 -8.74 7.48 -27.04
N ASP A 671 -8.86 8.44 -27.97
CA ASP A 671 -9.39 8.24 -29.32
C ASP A 671 -8.71 7.11 -30.11
N ALA A 672 -7.41 6.86 -29.86
CA ALA A 672 -6.68 5.80 -30.56
C ALA A 672 -7.27 4.42 -30.25
N PHE A 673 -7.81 4.22 -29.06
CA PHE A 673 -8.54 2.99 -28.69
C PHE A 673 -9.77 2.77 -29.57
N GLY A 674 -10.64 3.79 -29.66
CA GLY A 674 -11.84 3.72 -30.50
C GLY A 674 -11.52 3.38 -31.95
N LYS A 675 -10.44 3.96 -32.52
CA LYS A 675 -9.95 3.67 -33.86
C LYS A 675 -9.43 2.25 -34.01
N ALA A 676 -8.63 1.77 -33.03
CA ALA A 676 -8.03 0.42 -33.05
C ALA A 676 -9.08 -0.70 -33.07
N PHE A 677 -10.19 -0.51 -32.35
CA PHE A 677 -11.26 -1.49 -32.24
C PHE A 677 -12.48 -1.19 -33.13
N GLY A 678 -12.46 -0.12 -33.89
CA GLY A 678 -13.55 0.27 -34.80
C GLY A 678 -14.83 0.70 -34.07
N CYS A 679 -14.68 1.26 -32.85
CA CYS A 679 -15.80 1.76 -32.07
C CYS A 679 -16.45 3.00 -32.73
N LYS A 680 -17.76 3.13 -32.55
CA LYS A 680 -18.50 4.31 -32.98
C LYS A 680 -18.57 5.33 -31.87
N GLN A 681 -18.41 6.60 -32.20
CA GLN A 681 -18.58 7.67 -31.22
C GLN A 681 -19.96 7.61 -30.56
N GLY A 682 -19.98 7.71 -29.22
CA GLY A 682 -21.17 7.53 -28.38
C GLY A 682 -21.30 6.13 -27.77
N GLN A 683 -20.48 5.14 -28.14
CA GLN A 683 -20.38 3.88 -27.41
C GLN A 683 -19.65 4.06 -26.07
N PRO A 684 -19.87 3.19 -25.07
CA PRO A 684 -19.29 3.34 -23.74
C PRO A 684 -17.78 3.56 -23.72
N MET A 685 -17.02 2.80 -24.52
CA MET A 685 -15.56 2.93 -24.60
C MET A 685 -15.09 3.95 -25.64
N TYR A 686 -15.99 4.73 -26.26
CA TYR A 686 -15.69 5.84 -27.15
C TYR A 686 -16.77 6.94 -27.03
N PRO A 687 -16.88 7.60 -25.85
CA PRO A 687 -17.91 8.61 -25.59
C PRO A 687 -17.72 9.86 -26.47
N VAL A 688 -18.79 10.65 -26.60
CA VAL A 688 -18.73 11.93 -27.34
C VAL A 688 -17.83 12.95 -26.60
N ASN A 689 -17.92 12.95 -25.28
CA ASN A 689 -17.12 13.81 -24.41
C ASN A 689 -16.20 12.94 -23.57
N SER A 690 -14.89 13.07 -23.73
CA SER A 690 -13.86 12.39 -22.95
C SER A 690 -13.14 13.37 -22.02
N CYS A 691 -12.68 12.87 -20.87
CA CYS A 691 -11.92 13.64 -19.90
C CYS A 691 -10.43 13.58 -20.23
N ARG A 692 -9.99 14.48 -21.11
CA ARG A 692 -8.58 14.54 -21.51
C ARG A 692 -7.80 15.59 -20.72
N VAL A 693 -6.73 15.19 -20.05
CA VAL A 693 -5.77 16.07 -19.36
C VAL A 693 -4.55 16.30 -20.26
N TRP A 694 -3.93 15.24 -20.68
CA TRP A 694 -2.71 15.19 -21.54
C TRP A 694 -3.01 14.80 -22.98
#